data_557cdf5a683b9587c70e60a936dbe107
#
_entry.id   557cdf5a683b9587c70e60a936dbe107
#
_cell.length_a   1.000
_cell.length_b   1.000
_cell.length_c   1.000
_cell.angle_alpha   90.00
_cell.angle_beta   90.00
_cell.angle_gamma   90.00
#
_symmetry.space_group_name_H-M   'P 1'
#
loop_
_entity.id
_entity.type
_entity.pdbx_description
1 polymer ?
#
loop_
_entity_poly.entity_id
_entity_poly.type
_entity_poly.pdbx_seq_one_letter_code
_entity_poly.pdbx_strand_id
1 'polypeptide(L)'
;MLNRILAAIVIASALLGGPAAAHTDHITSPNAAFGHDVGDDYQLINYRQFEAYLHTLAAQSDRMKLMEVGKTTEGRTQYVAAVSSPANIARLDHYRDIARRLAKAEGVDEAEARALAAEGKAVVWIDGGLHATETVPPQALIAAVHEWVTAQDPEALRVLDDVIILFAPLNPDGWDLVADWYMREEDPEKREFASLPRLYQAYVGHDNNRDYYLSAMTETTNVNRMLFREWFPQIVYNHHQPAPAGTVVFMPPFRDPFNYNYDPLAMTTLSEVAAAMHNRLVAEGKPGATMRSGAPYSTWNNGMERSITYFHNAIGLLTEITGHPTPSRIALVPDNQLPRNDLPAPIAPQTWRFRQSIDYSLSINRAVLDYASRNRDRLLFNIWRMGANAIARGETDTWRVTPSRIDALKAAAGQTGRTADPALYDKVLRDPALRDPRAYVIPADQADLPTAIAFLNSLIKTGVDVDYATRAFSIAGTSYPAGSFIVRTNQAYRPHVLDMFEPQDHPHDLRYPDGPPVLPYDATGYTLALQMGVRFDRILDPFEAPLERVPDLIAVPAGKIRGRGDAGFVVDHAAINSFILSNRLLKAGQPVFWQKTEVRLGARTLAPGALWIPESETSRVLVEQAVAELGLNAEAVSRAPAGDAMALKPVRIGLVDRYGGSMSAGWTRWLLEQFEFPFEVVYPQRLDAGDLNKDFDVLVFAPDLLPGDFPNGSGRGQPDPETIPEAYRSWLGAVTREKTLPQLTRFAEAGGTIVTAGSAHKLALALGAPIEDVLSNADRPLPSTDFFIPGALLAMDVDPAEPLAYGLPARLDVFFDENAAFTVRDGARIAARYPATPVVSSGWAIGPEKLAGAAAVVDAPMGQGRLIILGPDVINRAQARASVRLLFNALFYGPATAAGIVESVGRIRIEGQVH
;
A
#
# COMPACT_ATOMS: atom_id res chain seq x y z
N MET A 1 26.79 -29.18 -77.55
CA MET A 1 26.02 -29.62 -76.36
C MET A 1 26.76 -29.35 -75.06
N LEU A 2 27.74 -28.44 -75.07
CA LEU A 2 28.48 -28.10 -73.81
C LEU A 2 28.24 -26.70 -73.27
N ASN A 3 27.47 -25.90 -73.97
CA ASN A 3 27.20 -24.49 -73.56
C ASN A 3 25.81 -24.21 -72.92
N ARG A 4 25.08 -25.29 -72.55
CA ARG A 4 23.78 -25.16 -71.85
C ARG A 4 23.77 -25.70 -70.42
N ILE A 5 24.89 -26.21 -69.89
CA ILE A 5 25.01 -26.73 -68.53
C ILE A 5 25.68 -25.73 -67.54
N LEU A 6 26.39 -24.70 -68.08
CA LEU A 6 27.01 -23.66 -67.23
C LEU A 6 26.06 -22.50 -66.81
N ALA A 7 24.92 -22.37 -67.47
CA ALA A 7 23.97 -21.34 -67.15
C ALA A 7 22.95 -21.73 -66.01
N ALA A 8 22.88 -23.01 -65.63
CA ALA A 8 21.98 -23.50 -64.61
C ALA A 8 22.63 -23.62 -63.21
N ILE A 9 23.92 -23.42 -63.07
CA ILE A 9 24.66 -23.50 -61.80
C ILE A 9 24.88 -22.13 -61.19
N VAL A 10 24.75 -21.03 -61.96
CA VAL A 10 24.89 -19.63 -61.41
C VAL A 10 23.61 -19.05 -60.85
N ILE A 11 22.44 -19.70 -61.08
CA ILE A 11 21.15 -19.21 -60.55
C ILE A 11 20.75 -19.93 -59.23
N ALA A 12 21.39 -21.06 -58.87
CA ALA A 12 21.11 -21.76 -57.61
C ALA A 12 21.95 -21.29 -56.42
N SER A 13 22.92 -20.36 -56.62
CA SER A 13 23.76 -19.84 -55.52
C SER A 13 23.30 -18.47 -54.96
N ALA A 14 22.17 -17.92 -55.43
CA ALA A 14 21.67 -16.61 -55.03
C ALA A 14 20.42 -16.67 -54.10
N LEU A 15 20.06 -17.85 -53.56
CA LEU A 15 18.91 -18.05 -52.68
C LEU A 15 19.24 -18.73 -51.34
N LEU A 16 20.53 -18.71 -50.94
CA LEU A 16 20.92 -18.94 -49.56
C LEU A 16 21.35 -17.59 -48.96
N GLY A 17 20.40 -16.66 -48.88
CA GLY A 17 20.51 -15.55 -47.97
C GLY A 17 20.49 -16.10 -46.56
N GLY A 18 21.66 -16.17 -45.93
CA GLY A 18 21.74 -16.40 -44.50
C GLY A 18 20.90 -15.33 -43.77
N PRO A 19 20.47 -15.57 -42.52
CA PRO A 19 19.73 -14.59 -41.80
C PRO A 19 20.52 -13.27 -41.82
N ALA A 20 19.85 -12.21 -42.26
CA ALA A 20 20.42 -10.85 -42.22
C ALA A 20 20.92 -10.62 -40.81
N ALA A 21 22.22 -10.44 -40.62
CA ALA A 21 22.78 -10.00 -39.37
C ALA A 21 22.04 -8.70 -39.02
N ALA A 22 21.29 -8.70 -37.92
CA ALA A 22 20.57 -7.56 -37.46
C ALA A 22 21.52 -6.36 -37.31
N HIS A 23 21.17 -5.23 -37.88
CA HIS A 23 21.93 -3.99 -37.82
C HIS A 23 22.05 -3.50 -36.36
N THR A 24 23.03 -3.99 -35.59
CA THR A 24 23.36 -3.47 -34.25
C THR A 24 24.29 -2.24 -34.32
N ASP A 25 24.89 -1.96 -35.48
CA ASP A 25 25.86 -0.88 -35.65
C ASP A 25 25.25 0.56 -35.63
N HIS A 26 23.93 0.66 -35.49
CA HIS A 26 23.24 1.96 -35.49
C HIS A 26 22.46 2.23 -34.20
N ILE A 27 22.55 1.39 -33.15
CA ILE A 27 21.83 1.65 -31.89
C ILE A 27 22.57 2.72 -31.11
N THR A 28 21.86 3.83 -30.81
CA THR A 28 22.39 4.97 -30.06
C THR A 28 22.85 4.55 -28.67
N SER A 29 24.12 4.78 -28.34
CA SER A 29 24.65 4.51 -27.00
C SER A 29 24.15 5.54 -25.97
N PRO A 30 24.15 5.20 -24.67
CA PRO A 30 23.82 6.17 -23.62
C PRO A 30 24.68 7.43 -23.69
N ASN A 31 25.99 7.28 -23.90
CA ASN A 31 26.91 8.42 -24.05
C ASN A 31 26.50 9.35 -25.22
N ALA A 32 26.13 8.76 -26.36
CA ALA A 32 25.66 9.54 -27.51
C ALA A 32 24.30 10.25 -27.24
N ALA A 33 23.44 9.64 -26.42
CA ALA A 33 22.13 10.19 -26.08
C ALA A 33 22.20 11.29 -25.00
N PHE A 34 23.07 11.12 -24.00
CA PHE A 34 23.07 11.96 -22.79
C PHE A 34 24.31 12.84 -22.65
N GLY A 35 25.36 12.59 -23.46
CA GLY A 35 26.64 13.31 -23.40
C GLY A 35 27.60 12.83 -22.30
N HIS A 36 27.24 11.77 -21.57
CA HIS A 36 28.07 11.12 -20.56
C HIS A 36 27.65 9.64 -20.43
N ASP A 37 28.49 8.82 -19.78
CA ASP A 37 28.17 7.43 -19.53
C ASP A 37 27.23 7.29 -18.32
N VAL A 38 26.38 6.25 -18.34
CA VAL A 38 25.55 5.90 -17.20
C VAL A 38 26.45 5.46 -16.04
N GLY A 39 26.28 6.09 -14.91
CA GLY A 39 27.10 5.82 -13.72
C GLY A 39 28.34 6.71 -13.61
N ASP A 40 28.50 7.73 -14.48
CA ASP A 40 29.50 8.77 -14.27
C ASP A 40 29.20 9.50 -12.94
N ASP A 41 30.25 9.78 -12.17
CA ASP A 41 30.12 10.49 -10.92
C ASP A 41 29.49 11.88 -11.15
N TYR A 42 28.66 12.31 -10.22
CA TYR A 42 27.94 13.59 -10.22
C TYR A 42 26.93 13.77 -11.39
N GLN A 43 26.55 12.70 -12.08
CA GLN A 43 25.58 12.76 -13.16
C GLN A 43 24.34 11.92 -12.85
N LEU A 44 23.16 12.48 -13.15
CA LEU A 44 21.88 11.78 -13.13
C LEU A 44 21.10 12.09 -14.40
N ILE A 45 20.58 11.06 -15.03
CA ILE A 45 19.65 11.12 -16.15
C ILE A 45 18.24 11.11 -15.56
N ASN A 46 17.39 12.09 -15.95
CA ASN A 46 16.00 12.15 -15.50
C ASN A 46 15.08 11.27 -16.35
N TYR A 47 13.81 11.12 -15.91
CA TYR A 47 12.87 10.25 -16.60
C TYR A 47 12.52 10.74 -18.01
N ARG A 48 12.35 12.05 -18.24
CA ARG A 48 12.06 12.61 -19.57
C ARG A 48 13.17 12.28 -20.58
N GLN A 49 14.43 12.34 -20.16
CA GLN A 49 15.57 11.92 -20.98
C GLN A 49 15.52 10.43 -21.26
N PHE A 50 15.22 9.62 -20.25
CA PHE A 50 15.10 8.16 -20.42
C PHE A 50 13.92 7.78 -21.31
N GLU A 51 12.74 8.43 -21.15
CA GLU A 51 11.59 8.24 -22.03
C GLU A 51 11.94 8.50 -23.50
N ALA A 52 12.60 9.61 -23.79
CA ALA A 52 13.05 9.93 -25.15
C ALA A 52 14.04 8.88 -25.68
N TYR A 53 14.90 8.37 -24.81
CA TYR A 53 15.85 7.33 -25.16
C TYR A 53 15.16 5.99 -25.41
N LEU A 54 14.17 5.60 -24.62
CA LEU A 54 13.35 4.41 -24.86
C LEU A 54 12.67 4.43 -26.23
N HIS A 55 12.10 5.59 -26.62
CA HIS A 55 11.55 5.75 -27.96
C HIS A 55 12.60 5.62 -29.06
N THR A 56 13.80 6.16 -28.85
CA THR A 56 14.92 6.02 -29.77
C THR A 56 15.34 4.55 -29.94
N LEU A 57 15.51 3.83 -28.83
CA LEU A 57 15.89 2.41 -28.86
C LEU A 57 14.81 1.55 -29.51
N ALA A 58 13.54 1.80 -29.23
CA ALA A 58 12.41 1.08 -29.81
C ALA A 58 12.31 1.28 -31.34
N ALA A 59 12.69 2.46 -31.83
CA ALA A 59 12.74 2.76 -33.27
C ALA A 59 13.95 2.11 -33.97
N GLN A 60 15.03 1.84 -33.24
CA GLN A 60 16.30 1.34 -33.79
C GLN A 60 16.49 -0.18 -33.62
N SER A 61 15.75 -0.83 -32.76
CA SER A 61 15.94 -2.24 -32.42
C SER A 61 14.68 -3.06 -32.67
N ASP A 62 14.81 -4.18 -33.37
CA ASP A 62 13.77 -5.19 -33.54
C ASP A 62 13.64 -6.15 -32.33
N ARG A 63 14.53 -6.02 -31.34
CA ARG A 63 14.50 -6.74 -30.05
C ARG A 63 13.63 -6.09 -28.99
N MET A 64 13.06 -4.92 -29.25
CA MET A 64 12.36 -4.14 -28.24
C MET A 64 10.96 -3.73 -28.71
N LYS A 65 9.99 -3.82 -27.81
CA LYS A 65 8.67 -3.21 -27.93
C LYS A 65 8.39 -2.34 -26.72
N LEU A 66 8.16 -1.04 -26.95
CA LEU A 66 7.77 -0.11 -25.91
C LEU A 66 6.24 -0.13 -25.76
N MET A 67 5.77 -0.25 -24.52
CA MET A 67 4.34 -0.31 -24.16
C MET A 67 4.00 0.84 -23.22
N GLU A 68 2.98 1.63 -23.57
CA GLU A 68 2.38 2.59 -22.68
C GLU A 68 1.45 1.85 -21.71
N VAL A 69 1.67 1.99 -20.39
CA VAL A 69 0.91 1.25 -19.38
C VAL A 69 -0.03 2.13 -18.57
N GLY A 70 0.02 3.43 -18.73
CA GLY A 70 -0.90 4.38 -18.09
C GLY A 70 -0.24 5.72 -17.81
N LYS A 71 -0.96 6.56 -17.06
CA LYS A 71 -0.44 7.84 -16.56
C LYS A 71 -0.01 7.72 -15.11
N THR A 72 0.90 8.60 -14.69
CA THR A 72 1.27 8.78 -13.29
C THR A 72 0.36 9.79 -12.61
N THR A 73 0.49 9.93 -11.31
CA THR A 73 -0.21 10.94 -10.51
C THR A 73 0.00 12.38 -11.03
N GLU A 74 1.19 12.72 -11.52
CA GLU A 74 1.50 14.05 -12.10
C GLU A 74 1.28 14.10 -13.64
N GLY A 75 0.70 13.03 -14.22
CA GLY A 75 0.27 12.99 -15.63
C GLY A 75 1.33 12.57 -16.65
N ARG A 76 2.54 12.12 -16.21
CA ARG A 76 3.54 11.55 -17.12
C ARG A 76 3.07 10.19 -17.64
N THR A 77 3.56 9.80 -18.80
CA THR A 77 3.31 8.46 -19.32
C THR A 77 4.24 7.47 -18.63
N GLN A 78 3.68 6.38 -18.10
CA GLN A 78 4.46 5.27 -17.59
C GLN A 78 4.61 4.22 -18.69
N TYR A 79 5.86 3.81 -18.97
CA TYR A 79 6.19 2.83 -20.00
C TYR A 79 6.75 1.56 -19.40
N VAL A 80 6.61 0.45 -20.14
CA VAL A 80 7.35 -0.79 -19.92
C VAL A 80 7.97 -1.21 -21.27
N ALA A 81 9.26 -1.53 -21.23
CA ALA A 81 9.98 -2.02 -22.39
C ALA A 81 10.08 -3.54 -22.36
N ALA A 82 9.42 -4.22 -23.29
CA ALA A 82 9.60 -5.66 -23.51
C ALA A 82 10.83 -5.88 -24.43
N VAL A 83 11.80 -6.64 -23.95
CA VAL A 83 13.03 -6.96 -24.68
C VAL A 83 13.19 -8.47 -24.79
N SER A 84 13.40 -8.96 -26.02
CA SER A 84 13.58 -10.39 -26.33
C SER A 84 14.16 -10.55 -27.75
N SER A 85 14.31 -11.79 -28.24
CA SER A 85 14.69 -11.99 -29.66
C SER A 85 13.60 -11.43 -30.61
N PRO A 86 13.95 -11.00 -31.83
CA PRO A 86 12.99 -10.48 -32.80
C PRO A 86 11.82 -11.44 -33.06
N ALA A 87 12.09 -12.74 -33.07
CA ALA A 87 11.09 -13.79 -33.24
C ALA A 87 10.08 -13.80 -32.07
N ASN A 88 10.53 -13.59 -30.84
CA ASN A 88 9.69 -13.50 -29.67
C ASN A 88 8.89 -12.20 -29.63
N ILE A 89 9.52 -11.07 -29.97
CA ILE A 89 8.84 -9.75 -30.06
C ILE A 89 7.67 -9.79 -31.03
N ALA A 90 7.81 -10.48 -32.16
CA ALA A 90 6.74 -10.65 -33.14
C ALA A 90 5.56 -11.50 -32.62
N ARG A 91 5.73 -12.27 -31.53
CA ARG A 91 4.73 -13.19 -30.97
C ARG A 91 4.39 -12.92 -29.51
N LEU A 92 4.59 -11.70 -29.01
CA LEU A 92 4.37 -11.36 -27.59
C LEU A 92 2.99 -11.74 -27.07
N ASP A 93 1.93 -11.50 -27.85
CA ASP A 93 0.56 -11.84 -27.46
C ASP A 93 0.35 -13.34 -27.25
N HIS A 94 1.00 -14.17 -28.07
CA HIS A 94 0.98 -15.62 -27.92
C HIS A 94 1.65 -16.08 -26.62
N TYR A 95 2.83 -15.55 -26.31
CA TYR A 95 3.52 -15.91 -25.07
C TYR A 95 2.84 -15.35 -23.82
N ARG A 96 2.20 -14.19 -23.94
CA ARG A 96 1.36 -13.63 -22.89
C ARG A 96 0.15 -14.52 -22.58
N ASP A 97 -0.50 -15.09 -23.61
CA ASP A 97 -1.60 -16.03 -23.40
C ASP A 97 -1.12 -17.34 -22.74
N ILE A 98 0.02 -17.87 -23.13
CA ILE A 98 0.65 -19.04 -22.45
C ILE A 98 0.89 -18.72 -20.98
N ALA A 99 1.53 -17.58 -20.67
CA ALA A 99 1.81 -17.16 -19.30
C ALA A 99 0.51 -17.03 -18.47
N ARG A 100 -0.53 -16.42 -19.04
CA ARG A 100 -1.86 -16.31 -18.40
C ARG A 100 -2.48 -17.68 -18.09
N ARG A 101 -2.48 -18.59 -19.07
CA ARG A 101 -3.06 -19.94 -18.90
C ARG A 101 -2.34 -20.72 -17.82
N LEU A 102 -1.02 -20.65 -17.77
CA LEU A 102 -0.21 -21.31 -16.74
C LEU A 102 -0.42 -20.66 -15.36
N ALA A 103 -0.42 -19.33 -15.26
CA ALA A 103 -0.57 -18.64 -13.98
C ALA A 103 -1.96 -18.80 -13.38
N LYS A 104 -3.02 -18.77 -14.20
CA LYS A 104 -4.41 -18.98 -13.73
C LYS A 104 -4.72 -20.46 -13.49
N ALA A 105 -4.04 -21.38 -14.15
CA ALA A 105 -4.16 -22.85 -14.03
C ALA A 105 -5.58 -23.41 -14.22
N GLU A 106 -6.58 -22.59 -14.52
CA GLU A 106 -7.98 -22.98 -14.67
C GLU A 106 -8.16 -23.84 -15.92
N GLY A 107 -8.67 -25.06 -15.77
CA GLY A 107 -8.98 -25.96 -16.87
C GLY A 107 -7.73 -26.49 -17.62
N VAL A 108 -6.53 -26.29 -17.10
CA VAL A 108 -5.25 -26.76 -17.65
C VAL A 108 -4.77 -27.96 -16.85
N ASP A 109 -4.72 -29.13 -17.46
CA ASP A 109 -4.15 -30.33 -16.84
C ASP A 109 -2.62 -30.36 -16.89
N GLU A 110 -2.01 -31.35 -16.21
CA GLU A 110 -0.54 -31.43 -16.14
C GLU A 110 0.12 -31.67 -17.51
N ALA A 111 -0.50 -32.43 -18.40
CA ALA A 111 0.06 -32.71 -19.71
C ALA A 111 0.05 -31.46 -20.58
N GLU A 112 -1.04 -30.71 -20.56
CA GLU A 112 -1.17 -29.43 -21.24
C GLU A 112 -0.22 -28.39 -20.66
N ALA A 113 -0.10 -28.32 -19.31
CA ALA A 113 0.83 -27.41 -18.65
C ALA A 113 2.28 -27.67 -19.05
N ARG A 114 2.68 -28.94 -19.19
CA ARG A 114 4.02 -29.29 -19.68
C ARG A 114 4.23 -28.90 -21.15
N ALA A 115 3.23 -29.06 -21.99
CA ALA A 115 3.30 -28.63 -23.39
C ALA A 115 3.41 -27.11 -23.50
N LEU A 116 2.60 -26.36 -22.76
CA LEU A 116 2.65 -24.89 -22.69
C LEU A 116 3.99 -24.39 -22.13
N ALA A 117 4.52 -25.03 -21.09
CA ALA A 117 5.82 -24.68 -20.52
C ALA A 117 6.96 -24.91 -21.50
N ALA A 118 6.94 -25.99 -22.28
CA ALA A 118 7.95 -26.27 -23.29
C ALA A 118 7.91 -25.27 -24.49
N GLU A 119 6.72 -24.79 -24.85
CA GLU A 119 6.54 -23.79 -25.93
C GLU A 119 6.78 -22.36 -25.42
N GLY A 120 6.42 -22.06 -24.19
CA GLY A 120 6.41 -20.72 -23.59
C GLY A 120 7.78 -20.09 -23.45
N LYS A 121 7.79 -18.83 -23.11
CA LYS A 121 8.99 -18.06 -22.70
C LYS A 121 8.84 -17.63 -21.27
N ALA A 122 9.92 -17.70 -20.48
CA ALA A 122 9.91 -17.16 -19.13
C ALA A 122 9.74 -15.63 -19.20
N VAL A 123 8.88 -15.08 -18.39
CA VAL A 123 8.69 -13.63 -18.26
C VAL A 123 9.39 -13.18 -16.99
N VAL A 124 10.33 -12.26 -17.13
CA VAL A 124 11.08 -11.66 -16.01
C VAL A 124 10.86 -10.16 -16.01
N TRP A 125 10.32 -9.66 -14.93
CA TRP A 125 10.14 -8.24 -14.64
C TRP A 125 11.38 -7.73 -13.93
N ILE A 126 11.95 -6.63 -14.42
CA ILE A 126 13.09 -5.93 -13.83
C ILE A 126 12.73 -4.46 -13.75
N ASP A 127 12.65 -3.93 -12.56
CA ASP A 127 12.26 -2.54 -12.35
C ASP A 127 13.39 -1.66 -11.82
N GLY A 128 13.09 -0.35 -11.75
CA GLY A 128 13.97 0.63 -11.14
C GLY A 128 13.24 1.94 -10.86
N GLY A 129 13.69 2.65 -9.83
CA GLY A 129 13.20 3.97 -9.50
C GLY A 129 11.85 4.01 -8.79
N LEU A 130 11.44 2.96 -8.10
CA LEU A 130 10.27 2.97 -7.21
C LEU A 130 10.44 4.03 -6.12
N HIS A 131 11.52 3.93 -5.35
CA HIS A 131 11.96 5.00 -4.46
C HIS A 131 12.94 5.90 -5.20
N ALA A 132 12.51 7.08 -5.59
CA ALA A 132 13.27 7.92 -6.51
C ALA A 132 14.59 8.45 -5.94
N THR A 133 14.72 8.56 -4.61
CA THR A 133 15.98 8.92 -3.93
C THR A 133 17.00 7.78 -3.96
N GLU A 134 16.61 6.58 -4.33
CA GLU A 134 17.46 5.43 -4.57
C GLU A 134 17.97 5.47 -6.02
N THR A 135 18.98 6.27 -6.27
CA THR A 135 19.39 6.68 -7.63
C THR A 135 20.09 5.60 -8.45
N VAL A 136 20.66 4.55 -7.85
CA VAL A 136 21.30 3.44 -8.59
C VAL A 136 20.29 2.66 -9.42
N PRO A 137 19.14 2.17 -8.89
CA PRO A 137 18.18 1.38 -9.64
C PRO A 137 17.71 2.03 -10.95
N PRO A 138 17.25 3.30 -10.98
CA PRO A 138 16.81 3.92 -12.22
C PRO A 138 17.93 4.10 -13.24
N GLN A 139 19.15 4.44 -12.80
CA GLN A 139 20.29 4.55 -13.73
C GLN A 139 20.75 3.18 -14.23
N ALA A 140 20.75 2.15 -13.39
CA ALA A 140 21.03 0.78 -13.78
C ALA A 140 20.02 0.25 -14.80
N LEU A 141 18.75 0.66 -14.71
CA LEU A 141 17.70 0.30 -15.66
C LEU A 141 18.02 0.84 -17.07
N ILE A 142 18.49 2.10 -17.17
CA ILE A 142 18.92 2.69 -18.46
C ILE A 142 20.02 1.84 -19.10
N ALA A 143 21.06 1.53 -18.31
CA ALA A 143 22.20 0.72 -18.78
C ALA A 143 21.75 -0.70 -19.19
N ALA A 144 20.85 -1.32 -18.41
CA ALA A 144 20.34 -2.66 -18.68
C ALA A 144 19.54 -2.72 -19.98
N VAL A 145 18.62 -1.78 -20.24
CA VAL A 145 17.86 -1.76 -21.50
C VAL A 145 18.80 -1.69 -22.69
N HIS A 146 19.79 -0.78 -22.67
CA HIS A 146 20.78 -0.67 -23.74
C HIS A 146 21.59 -1.95 -23.90
N GLU A 147 22.08 -2.53 -22.81
CA GLU A 147 22.85 -3.78 -22.83
C GLU A 147 22.08 -4.89 -23.56
N TRP A 148 20.82 -5.14 -23.18
CA TRP A 148 20.05 -6.25 -23.71
C TRP A 148 19.59 -6.06 -25.16
N VAL A 149 19.39 -4.82 -25.63
CA VAL A 149 19.07 -4.58 -27.05
C VAL A 149 20.30 -4.69 -27.95
N THR A 150 21.53 -4.54 -27.40
CA THR A 150 22.79 -4.53 -28.17
C THR A 150 23.63 -5.80 -28.00
N ALA A 151 23.45 -6.58 -26.93
CA ALA A 151 24.29 -7.73 -26.61
C ALA A 151 24.32 -8.80 -27.71
N GLN A 152 25.52 -9.34 -27.96
CA GLN A 152 25.79 -10.34 -29.01
C GLN A 152 26.51 -11.58 -28.46
N ASP A 153 26.85 -11.60 -27.18
CA ASP A 153 27.49 -12.75 -26.57
C ASP A 153 26.54 -13.97 -26.48
N PRO A 154 27.08 -15.20 -26.46
CA PRO A 154 26.25 -16.42 -26.50
C PRO A 154 25.29 -16.55 -25.31
N GLU A 155 25.63 -16.03 -24.12
CA GLU A 155 24.74 -16.01 -22.93
C GLU A 155 23.54 -15.14 -23.21
N ALA A 156 23.76 -13.91 -23.67
CA ALA A 156 22.70 -12.96 -23.95
C ALA A 156 21.76 -13.43 -25.07
N LEU A 157 22.31 -13.96 -26.16
CA LEU A 157 21.49 -14.48 -27.26
C LEU A 157 20.58 -15.63 -26.82
N ARG A 158 21.11 -16.57 -26.01
CA ARG A 158 20.30 -17.64 -25.42
C ARG A 158 19.20 -17.08 -24.49
N VAL A 159 19.54 -16.12 -23.63
CA VAL A 159 18.55 -15.46 -22.77
C VAL A 159 17.46 -14.79 -23.58
N LEU A 160 17.80 -14.02 -24.61
CA LEU A 160 16.83 -13.38 -25.50
C LEU A 160 15.92 -14.38 -26.24
N ASP A 161 16.40 -15.59 -26.53
CA ASP A 161 15.56 -16.63 -27.14
C ASP A 161 14.60 -17.28 -26.12
N ASP A 162 14.98 -17.38 -24.84
CA ASP A 162 14.24 -18.11 -23.82
C ASP A 162 13.37 -17.22 -22.94
N VAL A 163 13.66 -15.91 -22.86
CA VAL A 163 13.07 -14.98 -21.87
C VAL A 163 12.49 -13.75 -22.57
N ILE A 164 11.35 -13.30 -22.08
CA ILE A 164 10.80 -11.96 -22.32
C ILE A 164 11.13 -11.13 -21.08
N ILE A 165 11.98 -10.13 -21.26
CA ILE A 165 12.40 -9.23 -20.19
C ILE A 165 11.50 -8.00 -20.22
N LEU A 166 10.86 -7.66 -19.09
CA LEU A 166 10.04 -6.47 -18.95
C LEU A 166 10.78 -5.47 -18.08
N PHE A 167 11.32 -4.40 -18.67
CA PHE A 167 11.98 -3.32 -17.96
C PHE A 167 10.98 -2.22 -17.61
N ALA A 168 10.87 -1.87 -16.32
CA ALA A 168 9.83 -1.01 -15.81
C ALA A 168 10.35 0.14 -14.94
N PRO A 169 10.27 1.40 -15.39
CA PRO A 169 10.40 2.56 -14.53
C PRO A 169 9.12 2.73 -13.69
N LEU A 170 9.25 2.63 -12.35
CA LEU A 170 8.08 2.55 -11.48
C LEU A 170 7.51 3.90 -11.03
N ASN A 171 8.37 4.91 -10.82
CA ASN A 171 7.96 6.23 -10.33
C ASN A 171 8.56 7.34 -11.20
N PRO A 172 8.03 7.57 -12.42
CA PRO A 172 8.50 8.61 -13.32
C PRO A 172 8.51 10.01 -12.71
N ASP A 173 7.50 10.36 -11.89
CA ASP A 173 7.38 11.67 -11.27
C ASP A 173 8.50 11.95 -10.27
N GLY A 174 8.74 10.99 -9.39
CA GLY A 174 9.82 11.08 -8.42
C GLY A 174 11.20 11.05 -9.06
N TRP A 175 11.37 10.25 -10.11
CA TRP A 175 12.65 10.19 -10.84
C TRP A 175 13.02 11.54 -11.44
N ASP A 176 12.09 12.22 -12.12
CA ASP A 176 12.31 13.59 -12.60
C ASP A 176 12.62 14.55 -11.44
N LEU A 177 11.82 14.50 -10.37
CA LEU A 177 12.01 15.40 -9.22
C LEU A 177 13.42 15.28 -8.62
N VAL A 178 13.88 14.06 -8.36
CA VAL A 178 15.17 13.82 -7.70
C VAL A 178 16.33 14.15 -8.62
N ALA A 179 16.28 13.70 -9.87
CA ALA A 179 17.36 13.98 -10.83
C ALA A 179 17.48 15.48 -11.14
N ASP A 180 16.35 16.17 -11.39
CA ASP A 180 16.37 17.61 -11.65
C ASP A 180 16.84 18.40 -10.43
N TRP A 181 16.44 17.98 -9.22
CA TRP A 181 16.90 18.62 -7.99
C TRP A 181 18.40 18.49 -7.78
N TYR A 182 18.95 17.31 -8.00
CA TYR A 182 20.38 17.07 -7.93
C TYR A 182 21.16 17.85 -8.98
N MET A 183 20.70 17.85 -10.24
CA MET A 183 21.38 18.46 -11.36
C MET A 183 21.23 20.00 -11.42
N ARG A 184 20.34 20.62 -10.61
CA ARG A 184 20.18 22.08 -10.56
C ARG A 184 21.42 22.83 -10.06
N GLU A 185 22.24 22.17 -9.24
CA GLU A 185 23.47 22.74 -8.71
C GLU A 185 24.59 22.63 -9.78
N GLU A 186 25.16 23.78 -10.13
CA GLU A 186 26.21 23.86 -11.17
C GLU A 186 27.51 23.21 -10.68
N ASP A 187 27.88 23.42 -9.40
CA ASP A 187 29.07 22.85 -8.80
C ASP A 187 28.82 21.36 -8.46
N PRO A 188 29.43 20.40 -9.18
CA PRO A 188 29.19 18.98 -8.96
C PRO A 188 29.44 18.51 -7.54
N GLU A 189 30.40 19.11 -6.81
CA GLU A 189 30.76 18.70 -5.45
C GLU A 189 29.71 19.13 -4.40
N LYS A 190 28.81 20.07 -4.76
CA LYS A 190 27.71 20.55 -3.93
C LYS A 190 26.38 19.89 -4.26
N ARG A 191 26.34 19.08 -5.31
CA ARG A 191 25.11 18.37 -5.71
C ARG A 191 24.62 17.43 -4.63
N GLU A 192 23.34 17.56 -4.27
CA GLU A 192 22.69 16.70 -3.28
C GLU A 192 21.17 16.65 -3.51
N PHE A 193 20.49 15.67 -2.97
CA PHE A 193 19.03 15.56 -2.99
C PHE A 193 18.42 15.28 -1.61
N ALA A 194 19.21 15.41 -0.53
CA ALA A 194 18.71 15.27 0.85
C ALA A 194 17.75 16.42 1.23
N SER A 195 17.85 17.55 0.54
CA SER A 195 17.01 18.73 0.76
C SER A 195 15.78 18.82 -0.16
N LEU A 196 15.30 17.70 -0.68
CA LEU A 196 14.06 17.69 -1.48
C LEU A 196 12.90 18.36 -0.72
N PRO A 197 12.12 19.25 -1.38
CA PRO A 197 11.09 20.02 -0.69
C PRO A 197 9.81 19.25 -0.37
N ARG A 198 9.56 18.13 -1.08
CA ARG A 198 8.35 17.32 -0.99
C ARG A 198 8.64 15.85 -1.20
N LEU A 199 7.64 15.03 -0.92
CA LEU A 199 7.67 13.60 -1.21
C LEU A 199 7.87 13.35 -2.71
N TYR A 200 8.67 12.36 -3.06
CA TYR A 200 8.98 12.01 -4.46
C TYR A 200 7.84 11.26 -5.16
N GLN A 201 6.99 10.52 -4.46
CA GLN A 201 5.64 10.23 -4.92
C GLN A 201 4.72 11.23 -4.22
N ALA A 202 3.92 11.96 -4.98
CA ALA A 202 3.27 13.19 -4.54
C ALA A 202 2.44 13.08 -3.26
N TYR A 203 1.87 11.91 -2.96
CA TYR A 203 1.09 11.64 -1.75
C TYR A 203 1.86 10.80 -0.74
N VAL A 204 2.47 9.70 -1.18
CA VAL A 204 2.84 8.62 -0.27
C VAL A 204 4.35 8.43 -0.11
N GLY A 205 5.18 9.14 -0.89
CA GLY A 205 6.63 9.06 -0.78
C GLY A 205 7.13 7.62 -0.82
N HIS A 206 7.81 7.19 0.24
CA HIS A 206 8.37 5.84 0.37
C HIS A 206 7.30 4.74 0.51
N ASP A 207 6.10 5.09 0.94
CA ASP A 207 4.97 4.16 1.05
C ASP A 207 4.37 3.76 -0.30
N ASN A 208 4.91 4.25 -1.44
CA ASN A 208 4.57 3.70 -2.74
C ASN A 208 4.92 2.19 -2.83
N ASN A 209 5.87 1.70 -2.02
CA ASN A 209 6.14 0.28 -1.82
C ASN A 209 5.42 -0.31 -0.60
N ARG A 210 4.21 0.17 -0.28
CA ARG A 210 3.27 -0.36 0.71
C ARG A 210 1.85 -0.43 0.16
N ASP A 211 1.67 0.05 -1.07
CA ASP A 211 0.36 0.21 -1.72
C ASP A 211 -0.05 -0.99 -2.59
N TYR A 212 0.82 -1.99 -2.79
CA TYR A 212 0.59 -3.02 -3.81
C TYR A 212 -0.66 -3.86 -3.58
N TYR A 213 -1.05 -4.19 -2.36
CA TYR A 213 -2.28 -4.95 -2.10
C TYR A 213 -3.55 -4.08 -2.02
N LEU A 214 -3.44 -2.78 -1.70
CA LEU A 214 -4.55 -1.81 -1.77
C LEU A 214 -4.73 -1.28 -3.17
N SER A 215 -3.63 -0.97 -3.87
CA SER A 215 -3.63 -0.42 -5.23
C SER A 215 -4.38 0.92 -5.34
N ALA A 216 -4.09 1.84 -4.41
CA ALA A 216 -4.70 3.16 -4.34
C ALA A 216 -4.06 4.16 -5.32
N MET A 217 -2.73 4.11 -5.47
CA MET A 217 -2.00 5.00 -6.37
C MET A 217 -2.09 4.54 -7.82
N THR A 218 -2.05 5.51 -8.72
CA THR A 218 -2.18 5.27 -10.16
C THR A 218 -1.05 4.40 -10.69
N GLU A 219 0.19 4.68 -10.27
CA GLU A 219 1.39 3.95 -10.67
C GLU A 219 1.32 2.49 -10.22
N THR A 220 0.93 2.23 -8.97
CA THR A 220 0.76 0.87 -8.44
C THR A 220 -0.36 0.12 -9.16
N THR A 221 -1.47 0.81 -9.49
CA THR A 221 -2.56 0.21 -10.27
C THR A 221 -2.08 -0.20 -11.67
N ASN A 222 -1.27 0.62 -12.33
CA ASN A 222 -0.69 0.30 -13.63
C ASN A 222 0.22 -0.93 -13.54
N VAL A 223 1.10 -0.98 -12.53
CA VAL A 223 2.03 -2.10 -12.32
C VAL A 223 1.30 -3.40 -12.00
N ASN A 224 0.34 -3.38 -11.04
CA ASN A 224 -0.44 -4.56 -10.69
C ASN A 224 -1.22 -5.14 -11.88
N ARG A 225 -1.76 -4.28 -12.76
CA ARG A 225 -2.39 -4.72 -13.99
C ARG A 225 -1.41 -5.48 -14.88
N MET A 226 -0.19 -4.95 -15.05
CA MET A 226 0.86 -5.62 -15.84
C MET A 226 1.27 -6.96 -15.22
N LEU A 227 1.51 -6.99 -13.90
CA LEU A 227 2.01 -8.17 -13.20
C LEU A 227 0.97 -9.29 -13.12
N PHE A 228 -0.30 -8.98 -12.74
CA PHE A 228 -1.26 -10.00 -12.31
C PHE A 228 -2.47 -10.18 -13.24
N ARG A 229 -2.62 -9.32 -14.26
CA ARG A 229 -3.72 -9.40 -15.23
C ARG A 229 -3.27 -9.53 -16.68
N GLU A 230 -2.03 -9.12 -17.01
CA GLU A 230 -1.56 -9.11 -18.39
C GLU A 230 -0.36 -10.04 -18.66
N TRP A 231 0.71 -9.97 -17.86
CA TRP A 231 1.97 -10.64 -18.19
C TRP A 231 2.35 -11.84 -17.34
N PHE A 232 1.91 -11.89 -16.08
CA PHE A 232 2.10 -13.04 -15.18
C PHE A 232 3.56 -13.51 -15.09
N PRO A 233 4.51 -12.62 -14.72
CA PRO A 233 5.92 -12.97 -14.70
C PRO A 233 6.21 -14.07 -13.68
N GLN A 234 7.18 -14.95 -14.01
CA GLN A 234 7.66 -15.96 -13.09
C GLN A 234 8.63 -15.39 -12.07
N ILE A 235 9.35 -14.31 -12.44
CA ILE A 235 10.27 -13.59 -11.55
C ILE A 235 9.97 -12.11 -11.65
N VAL A 236 9.81 -11.45 -10.48
CA VAL A 236 9.73 -9.99 -10.34
C VAL A 236 10.94 -9.53 -9.55
N TYR A 237 11.77 -8.70 -10.14
CA TYR A 237 13.00 -8.24 -9.54
C TYR A 237 12.94 -6.74 -9.25
N ASN A 238 12.74 -6.43 -7.97
CA ASN A 238 12.60 -5.09 -7.42
C ASN A 238 13.94 -4.60 -6.87
N HIS A 239 14.46 -3.49 -7.41
CA HIS A 239 15.76 -2.93 -7.06
C HIS A 239 15.63 -1.78 -6.07
N HIS A 240 16.46 -1.79 -5.00
CA HIS A 240 16.47 -0.80 -3.93
C HIS A 240 17.87 -0.38 -3.45
N GLN A 241 17.88 0.61 -2.56
CA GLN A 241 18.99 1.15 -1.78
C GLN A 241 18.50 1.53 -0.36
N PRO A 242 19.43 1.61 0.64
CA PRO A 242 20.85 1.28 0.58
C PRO A 242 21.19 -0.11 1.08
N ALA A 243 22.38 -0.62 0.71
CA ALA A 243 22.93 -1.80 1.34
C ALA A 243 23.29 -1.55 2.81
N PRO A 244 23.35 -2.61 3.64
CA PRO A 244 23.86 -2.50 5.00
C PRO A 244 25.29 -1.96 5.06
N ALA A 245 25.62 -1.19 6.09
CA ALA A 245 26.93 -0.59 6.26
C ALA A 245 28.06 -1.63 6.19
N GLY A 246 29.14 -1.32 5.46
CA GLY A 246 30.28 -2.24 5.27
C GLY A 246 30.01 -3.38 4.29
N THR A 247 28.94 -3.29 3.51
CA THR A 247 28.60 -4.21 2.41
C THR A 247 28.34 -3.43 1.11
N VAL A 248 28.19 -4.13 -0.01
CA VAL A 248 27.86 -3.52 -1.32
C VAL A 248 26.42 -3.75 -1.68
N VAL A 249 25.93 -4.97 -1.43
CA VAL A 249 24.56 -5.32 -1.78
C VAL A 249 23.99 -6.36 -0.82
N PHE A 250 22.76 -6.14 -0.38
CA PHE A 250 21.94 -7.19 0.22
C PHE A 250 21.12 -7.86 -0.89
N MET A 251 21.05 -9.19 -0.85
CA MET A 251 20.28 -10.02 -1.79
C MET A 251 19.57 -11.14 -1.03
N PRO A 252 18.51 -11.75 -1.58
CA PRO A 252 17.89 -12.93 -0.97
C PRO A 252 18.94 -14.06 -0.76
N PRO A 253 18.64 -15.10 0.04
CA PRO A 253 17.39 -15.32 0.75
C PRO A 253 17.24 -14.39 1.97
N PHE A 254 15.98 -14.17 2.35
CA PHE A 254 15.61 -13.32 3.46
C PHE A 254 15.68 -14.05 4.81
N ARG A 255 15.60 -13.30 5.93
CA ARG A 255 15.42 -13.88 7.26
C ARG A 255 13.95 -14.29 7.51
N ASP A 256 13.72 -15.10 8.52
CA ASP A 256 12.39 -15.36 9.04
C ASP A 256 11.73 -14.07 9.63
N PRO A 257 10.39 -14.02 9.73
CA PRO A 257 9.45 -15.02 9.28
C PRO A 257 9.07 -14.89 7.80
N PHE A 258 8.64 -16.01 7.17
CA PHE A 258 7.89 -15.96 5.93
C PHE A 258 6.40 -16.20 6.20
N ASN A 259 5.53 -15.74 5.31
CA ASN A 259 4.09 -15.92 5.46
C ASN A 259 3.69 -17.34 5.07
N TYR A 260 2.96 -18.03 5.93
CA TYR A 260 2.56 -19.44 5.77
C TYR A 260 1.46 -19.68 4.71
N ASN A 261 0.94 -18.63 4.07
CA ASN A 261 0.00 -18.75 2.95
C ASN A 261 0.68 -19.13 1.63
N TYR A 262 1.99 -18.93 1.49
CA TYR A 262 2.73 -19.23 0.27
C TYR A 262 2.76 -20.71 -0.09
N ASP A 263 2.81 -21.03 -1.38
CA ASP A 263 3.23 -22.36 -1.79
C ASP A 263 4.74 -22.53 -1.52
N PRO A 264 5.18 -23.65 -0.93
CA PRO A 264 6.61 -23.89 -0.63
C PRO A 264 7.54 -23.79 -1.83
N LEU A 265 7.06 -24.05 -3.06
CA LEU A 265 7.85 -23.91 -4.29
C LEU A 265 8.33 -22.47 -4.51
N ALA A 266 7.57 -21.46 -4.08
CA ALA A 266 8.00 -20.07 -4.20
C ALA A 266 9.29 -19.83 -3.38
N MET A 267 9.33 -20.28 -2.12
CA MET A 267 10.49 -20.07 -1.23
C MET A 267 11.72 -20.90 -1.61
N THR A 268 11.51 -22.14 -2.06
CA THR A 268 12.61 -22.97 -2.53
C THR A 268 13.20 -22.46 -3.84
N THR A 269 12.38 -22.01 -4.79
CA THR A 269 12.85 -21.41 -6.04
C THR A 269 13.54 -20.06 -5.78
N LEU A 270 13.02 -19.22 -4.85
CA LEU A 270 13.70 -18.01 -4.41
C LEU A 270 15.14 -18.29 -3.95
N SER A 271 15.34 -19.37 -3.18
CA SER A 271 16.67 -19.74 -2.68
C SER A 271 17.61 -20.16 -3.80
N GLU A 272 17.12 -20.81 -4.85
CA GLU A 272 17.94 -21.18 -6.02
C GLU A 272 18.36 -19.94 -6.83
N VAL A 273 17.43 -19.02 -7.12
CA VAL A 273 17.75 -17.75 -7.81
C VAL A 273 18.77 -16.95 -6.99
N ALA A 274 18.56 -16.84 -5.68
CA ALA A 274 19.47 -16.17 -4.78
C ALA A 274 20.89 -16.76 -4.84
N ALA A 275 21.02 -18.07 -4.82
CA ALA A 275 22.30 -18.75 -4.93
C ALA A 275 23.00 -18.43 -6.27
N ALA A 276 22.25 -18.35 -7.38
CA ALA A 276 22.80 -17.97 -8.69
C ALA A 276 23.33 -16.52 -8.68
N MET A 277 22.61 -15.58 -8.05
CA MET A 277 23.03 -14.18 -7.91
C MET A 277 24.34 -14.07 -7.13
N HIS A 278 24.43 -14.68 -5.94
CA HIS A 278 25.64 -14.66 -5.12
C HIS A 278 26.81 -15.34 -5.80
N ASN A 279 26.57 -16.49 -6.46
CA ASN A 279 27.60 -17.25 -7.14
C ASN A 279 28.24 -16.45 -8.29
N ARG A 280 27.42 -15.73 -9.07
CA ARG A 280 27.91 -14.89 -10.17
C ARG A 280 28.81 -13.77 -9.66
N LEU A 281 28.41 -13.02 -8.62
CA LEU A 281 29.24 -11.96 -8.07
C LEU A 281 30.58 -12.48 -7.56
N VAL A 282 30.59 -13.60 -6.83
CA VAL A 282 31.83 -14.21 -6.36
C VAL A 282 32.71 -14.67 -7.54
N ALA A 283 32.14 -15.30 -8.56
CA ALA A 283 32.87 -15.75 -9.75
C ALA A 283 33.44 -14.57 -10.56
N GLU A 284 32.80 -13.43 -10.57
CA GLU A 284 33.28 -12.20 -11.22
C GLU A 284 34.25 -11.37 -10.31
N GLY A 285 34.59 -11.86 -9.12
CA GLY A 285 35.46 -11.15 -8.19
C GLY A 285 34.82 -9.90 -7.58
N LYS A 286 33.50 -9.87 -7.44
CA LYS A 286 32.69 -8.76 -6.89
C LYS A 286 32.28 -9.07 -5.43
N PRO A 287 33.07 -8.67 -4.42
CA PRO A 287 32.80 -8.95 -3.00
C PRO A 287 31.74 -8.01 -2.41
N GLY A 288 31.33 -8.28 -1.17
CA GLY A 288 30.47 -7.39 -0.36
C GLY A 288 28.98 -7.71 -0.47
N ALA A 289 28.60 -8.85 -1.03
CA ALA A 289 27.20 -9.30 -1.07
C ALA A 289 26.82 -9.99 0.24
N THR A 290 25.70 -9.56 0.86
CA THR A 290 25.16 -10.13 2.11
C THR A 290 23.72 -10.63 1.92
N MET A 291 23.25 -11.46 2.87
CA MET A 291 21.94 -12.10 2.83
C MET A 291 21.38 -12.36 4.23
N ARG A 292 20.15 -12.86 4.33
CA ARG A 292 19.52 -13.35 5.59
C ARG A 292 19.62 -12.33 6.73
N SER A 293 20.33 -12.68 7.79
CA SER A 293 20.52 -11.83 9.00
C SER A 293 21.37 -10.57 8.79
N GLY A 294 21.95 -10.40 7.59
CA GLY A 294 22.68 -9.18 7.22
C GLY A 294 21.80 -7.94 7.08
N ALA A 295 20.47 -8.10 7.03
CA ALA A 295 19.49 -7.01 6.98
C ALA A 295 18.13 -7.44 7.59
N PRO A 296 17.22 -6.49 7.92
CA PRO A 296 15.96 -6.81 8.61
C PRO A 296 14.86 -7.39 7.70
N TYR A 297 15.09 -7.57 6.41
CA TYR A 297 14.07 -7.95 5.44
C TYR A 297 13.57 -9.38 5.65
N SER A 298 12.23 -9.50 5.77
CA SER A 298 11.49 -10.77 5.81
C SER A 298 10.48 -10.84 4.65
N THR A 299 9.75 -11.93 4.52
CA THR A 299 8.70 -12.11 3.49
C THR A 299 7.31 -12.23 4.09
N TRP A 300 7.02 -11.45 5.14
CA TRP A 300 5.75 -11.52 5.85
C TRP A 300 4.65 -10.67 5.22
N ASN A 301 4.89 -9.37 5.06
CA ASN A 301 3.89 -8.38 4.67
C ASN A 301 3.56 -8.43 3.18
N ASN A 302 2.29 -8.26 2.81
CA ASN A 302 1.76 -8.33 1.44
C ASN A 302 1.77 -6.98 0.69
N GLY A 303 2.15 -5.88 1.34
CA GLY A 303 2.01 -4.52 0.79
C GLY A 303 3.09 -4.10 -0.21
N MET A 304 4.16 -4.89 -0.41
CA MET A 304 5.31 -4.52 -1.23
C MET A 304 5.31 -5.24 -2.57
N GLU A 305 5.92 -4.64 -3.59
CA GLU A 305 6.00 -5.21 -4.93
C GLU A 305 6.57 -6.64 -4.93
N ARG A 306 7.72 -6.83 -4.27
CA ARG A 306 8.33 -8.17 -4.20
C ARG A 306 7.51 -9.19 -3.43
N SER A 307 6.83 -8.77 -2.37
CA SER A 307 6.15 -9.73 -1.47
C SER A 307 4.76 -10.12 -1.97
N ILE A 308 4.02 -9.21 -2.60
CA ILE A 308 2.72 -9.54 -3.21
C ILE A 308 2.86 -10.64 -4.26
N THR A 309 4.03 -10.74 -4.91
CA THR A 309 4.28 -11.76 -5.94
C THR A 309 4.24 -13.18 -5.39
N TYR A 310 4.69 -13.42 -4.16
CA TYR A 310 4.63 -14.75 -3.56
C TYR A 310 3.19 -15.22 -3.35
N PHE A 311 2.28 -14.27 -3.03
CA PHE A 311 0.85 -14.55 -2.92
C PHE A 311 0.18 -14.82 -4.27
N HIS A 312 0.90 -14.51 -5.37
CA HIS A 312 0.48 -14.71 -6.76
C HIS A 312 1.29 -15.81 -7.48
N ASN A 313 1.93 -16.70 -6.71
CA ASN A 313 2.70 -17.85 -7.22
C ASN A 313 3.91 -17.45 -8.10
N ALA A 314 4.48 -16.28 -7.90
CA ALA A 314 5.68 -15.80 -8.58
C ALA A 314 6.84 -15.58 -7.59
N ILE A 315 8.05 -15.41 -8.11
CA ILE A 315 9.27 -15.25 -7.31
C ILE A 315 9.63 -13.78 -7.23
N GLY A 316 9.43 -13.17 -6.06
CA GLY A 316 9.82 -11.79 -5.79
C GLY A 316 11.26 -11.68 -5.31
N LEU A 317 12.07 -10.87 -5.97
CA LEU A 317 13.43 -10.56 -5.56
C LEU A 317 13.50 -9.13 -5.04
N LEU A 318 14.37 -8.90 -4.09
CA LEU A 318 14.79 -7.59 -3.60
C LEU A 318 16.30 -7.53 -3.58
N THR A 319 16.88 -6.45 -4.05
CA THR A 319 18.26 -6.10 -3.77
C THR A 319 18.34 -4.71 -3.18
N GLU A 320 19.22 -4.54 -2.20
CA GLU A 320 19.55 -3.25 -1.59
C GLU A 320 21.01 -2.96 -1.86
N ILE A 321 21.29 -2.08 -2.82
CA ILE A 321 22.65 -1.81 -3.25
C ILE A 321 23.19 -0.50 -2.65
N THR A 322 24.49 -0.45 -2.35
CA THR A 322 25.14 0.82 -2.02
C THR A 322 25.41 1.64 -3.27
N GLY A 323 25.43 2.95 -3.17
CA GLY A 323 25.81 3.84 -4.25
C GLY A 323 25.18 5.23 -4.13
N HIS A 324 25.82 6.19 -4.76
CA HIS A 324 25.37 7.58 -4.82
C HIS A 324 26.05 8.23 -6.02
N PRO A 325 25.40 9.14 -6.75
CA PRO A 325 26.05 9.85 -7.86
C PRO A 325 27.27 10.67 -7.39
N THR A 326 27.27 11.17 -6.15
CA THR A 326 28.49 11.69 -5.50
C THR A 326 29.28 10.53 -4.92
N PRO A 327 30.59 10.40 -5.20
CA PRO A 327 31.41 9.32 -4.67
C PRO A 327 31.28 9.18 -3.15
N SER A 328 31.05 7.94 -2.69
CA SER A 328 30.83 7.60 -1.29
C SER A 328 31.95 6.69 -0.75
N ARG A 329 31.80 6.15 0.46
CA ARG A 329 32.77 5.22 1.03
C ARG A 329 32.06 3.95 1.52
N ILE A 330 32.65 2.80 1.20
CA ILE A 330 32.35 1.58 1.96
C ILE A 330 32.96 1.74 3.34
N ALA A 331 32.10 1.73 4.37
CA ALA A 331 32.53 1.91 5.76
C ALA A 331 33.31 0.69 6.27
N LEU A 332 34.24 0.92 7.17
CA LEU A 332 34.84 -0.16 7.96
C LEU A 332 33.88 -0.58 9.07
N VAL A 333 33.29 -1.76 8.93
CA VAL A 333 32.56 -2.44 9.98
C VAL A 333 33.37 -3.68 10.37
N PRO A 334 33.97 -3.73 11.56
CA PRO A 334 34.91 -4.81 11.93
C PRO A 334 34.28 -6.21 11.78
N ASP A 335 33.06 -6.42 12.26
CA ASP A 335 32.36 -7.70 12.17
C ASP A 335 32.09 -8.16 10.72
N ASN A 336 32.00 -7.21 9.79
CA ASN A 336 31.80 -7.50 8.36
C ASN A 336 33.12 -7.79 7.62
N GLN A 337 34.25 -7.83 8.30
CA GLN A 337 35.53 -8.25 7.70
C GLN A 337 35.76 -9.76 7.86
N LEU A 338 34.98 -10.45 8.69
CA LEU A 338 35.05 -11.89 8.85
C LEU A 338 34.10 -12.60 7.88
N PRO A 339 34.60 -13.48 6.99
CA PRO A 339 33.71 -14.31 6.16
C PRO A 339 32.78 -15.19 7.00
N ARG A 340 31.50 -15.20 6.66
CA ARG A 340 30.46 -15.98 7.33
C ARG A 340 29.35 -16.37 6.34
N ASN A 341 28.44 -17.24 6.74
CA ASN A 341 27.43 -17.79 5.86
C ASN A 341 26.51 -16.73 5.19
N ASP A 342 26.30 -15.61 5.83
CA ASP A 342 25.49 -14.51 5.31
C ASP A 342 26.32 -13.37 4.68
N LEU A 343 27.65 -13.49 4.69
CA LEU A 343 28.62 -12.60 4.03
C LEU A 343 29.88 -13.40 3.64
N PRO A 344 29.83 -14.25 2.60
CA PRO A 344 30.93 -15.17 2.30
C PRO A 344 32.18 -14.49 1.74
N ALA A 345 32.03 -13.33 1.09
CA ALA A 345 33.12 -12.55 0.52
C ALA A 345 33.08 -11.09 1.00
N PRO A 346 33.63 -10.77 2.19
CA PRO A 346 33.72 -9.40 2.68
C PRO A 346 34.46 -8.45 1.76
N ILE A 347 34.16 -7.16 1.84
CA ILE A 347 34.82 -6.11 1.09
C ILE A 347 35.63 -5.20 2.01
N ALA A 348 36.83 -4.83 1.56
CA ALA A 348 37.66 -3.86 2.29
C ALA A 348 37.09 -2.44 2.13
N PRO A 349 37.27 -1.56 3.15
CA PRO A 349 36.89 -0.16 3.04
C PRO A 349 37.57 0.53 1.86
N GLN A 350 36.79 1.24 1.06
CA GLN A 350 37.31 1.94 -0.13
C GLN A 350 36.39 3.08 -0.54
N THR A 351 36.89 3.96 -1.41
CA THR A 351 36.04 4.92 -2.12
C THR A 351 35.20 4.13 -3.12
N TRP A 352 33.91 4.41 -3.10
CA TRP A 352 32.93 3.74 -3.95
C TRP A 352 32.35 4.74 -4.95
N ARG A 353 32.49 4.42 -6.22
CA ARG A 353 32.01 5.26 -7.32
C ARG A 353 30.69 4.75 -7.87
N PHE A 354 29.91 5.65 -8.44
CA PHE A 354 28.57 5.36 -8.93
C PHE A 354 28.56 4.24 -9.98
N ARG A 355 29.52 4.25 -10.90
CA ARG A 355 29.67 3.22 -11.93
C ARG A 355 29.82 1.81 -11.35
N GLN A 356 30.50 1.64 -10.22
CA GLN A 356 30.65 0.33 -9.59
C GLN A 356 29.31 -0.27 -9.19
N SER A 357 28.37 0.56 -8.69
CA SER A 357 27.00 0.11 -8.36
C SER A 357 26.25 -0.35 -9.61
N ILE A 358 26.35 0.40 -10.72
CA ILE A 358 25.76 0.02 -12.01
C ILE A 358 26.31 -1.33 -12.47
N ASP A 359 27.64 -1.53 -12.43
CA ASP A 359 28.29 -2.77 -12.85
C ASP A 359 27.88 -3.99 -11.99
N TYR A 360 27.65 -3.80 -10.69
CA TYR A 360 27.08 -4.85 -9.83
C TYR A 360 25.64 -5.17 -10.21
N SER A 361 24.80 -4.15 -10.42
CA SER A 361 23.40 -4.33 -10.80
C SER A 361 23.27 -5.09 -12.14
N LEU A 362 24.09 -4.74 -13.14
CA LEU A 362 24.09 -5.45 -14.43
C LEU A 362 24.51 -6.92 -14.27
N SER A 363 25.52 -7.21 -13.43
CA SER A 363 25.92 -8.60 -13.16
C SER A 363 24.82 -9.40 -12.48
N ILE A 364 24.11 -8.80 -11.53
CA ILE A 364 23.00 -9.45 -10.84
C ILE A 364 21.82 -9.68 -11.82
N ASN A 365 21.49 -8.69 -12.67
CA ASN A 365 20.50 -8.86 -13.73
C ASN A 365 20.83 -10.02 -14.66
N ARG A 366 22.09 -10.12 -15.10
CA ARG A 366 22.55 -11.27 -15.91
C ARG A 366 22.41 -12.60 -15.17
N ALA A 367 22.68 -12.64 -13.84
CA ALA A 367 22.52 -13.87 -13.05
C ALA A 367 21.06 -14.33 -13.00
N VAL A 368 20.13 -13.41 -12.76
CA VAL A 368 18.68 -13.69 -12.73
C VAL A 368 18.19 -14.18 -14.09
N LEU A 369 18.61 -13.53 -15.17
CA LEU A 369 18.18 -13.85 -16.52
C LEU A 369 18.81 -15.15 -17.04
N ASP A 370 20.09 -15.43 -16.73
CA ASP A 370 20.72 -16.72 -17.03
C ASP A 370 20.01 -17.88 -16.30
N TYR A 371 19.67 -17.68 -15.02
CA TYR A 371 18.88 -18.64 -14.25
C TYR A 371 17.50 -18.86 -14.89
N ALA A 372 16.80 -17.81 -15.26
CA ALA A 372 15.49 -17.88 -15.88
C ALA A 372 15.53 -18.64 -17.22
N SER A 373 16.53 -18.36 -18.07
CA SER A 373 16.71 -19.05 -19.34
C SER A 373 16.99 -20.54 -19.13
N ARG A 374 17.96 -20.91 -18.28
CA ARG A 374 18.32 -22.32 -18.01
C ARG A 374 17.19 -23.13 -17.37
N ASN A 375 16.27 -22.48 -16.68
CA ASN A 375 15.17 -23.11 -15.95
C ASN A 375 13.79 -22.73 -16.52
N ARG A 376 13.72 -22.22 -17.74
CA ARG A 376 12.50 -21.70 -18.38
C ARG A 376 11.30 -22.63 -18.21
N ASP A 377 11.43 -23.86 -18.68
CA ASP A 377 10.34 -24.86 -18.66
C ASP A 377 9.88 -25.15 -17.24
N ARG A 378 10.83 -25.23 -16.28
CA ARG A 378 10.54 -25.46 -14.87
C ARG A 378 9.83 -24.27 -14.22
N LEU A 379 10.26 -23.05 -14.50
CA LEU A 379 9.62 -21.83 -13.98
C LEU A 379 8.18 -21.71 -14.46
N LEU A 380 7.95 -21.92 -15.76
CA LEU A 380 6.62 -21.91 -16.37
C LEU A 380 5.74 -23.04 -15.84
N PHE A 381 6.28 -24.24 -15.64
CA PHE A 381 5.55 -25.36 -15.05
C PHE A 381 5.25 -25.13 -13.55
N ASN A 382 6.19 -24.53 -12.81
CA ASN A 382 6.02 -24.30 -11.38
C ASN A 382 4.94 -23.26 -11.07
N ILE A 383 4.79 -22.19 -11.87
CA ILE A 383 3.71 -21.21 -11.65
C ILE A 383 2.34 -21.90 -11.82
N TRP A 384 2.21 -22.77 -12.83
CA TRP A 384 1.02 -23.61 -12.99
C TRP A 384 0.83 -24.56 -11.82
N ARG A 385 1.89 -25.27 -11.38
CA ARG A 385 1.80 -26.22 -10.26
C ARG A 385 1.33 -25.53 -8.97
N MET A 386 1.86 -24.37 -8.63
CA MET A 386 1.43 -23.60 -7.46
C MET A 386 -0.03 -23.16 -7.58
N GLY A 387 -0.43 -22.68 -8.77
CA GLY A 387 -1.83 -22.33 -9.06
C GLY A 387 -2.78 -23.54 -8.94
N ALA A 388 -2.41 -24.69 -9.54
CA ALA A 388 -3.19 -25.93 -9.45
C ALA A 388 -3.29 -26.44 -8.01
N ASN A 389 -2.20 -26.38 -7.23
CA ASN A 389 -2.21 -26.69 -5.79
C ASN A 389 -3.17 -25.76 -5.03
N ALA A 390 -3.18 -24.47 -5.34
CA ALA A 390 -4.06 -23.49 -4.71
C ALA A 390 -5.54 -23.79 -5.01
N ILE A 391 -5.87 -24.09 -6.27
CA ILE A 391 -7.22 -24.49 -6.70
C ILE A 391 -7.66 -25.77 -5.96
N ALA A 392 -6.85 -26.83 -5.96
CA ALA A 392 -7.16 -28.10 -5.31
C ALA A 392 -7.37 -27.92 -3.79
N ARG A 393 -6.56 -27.09 -3.14
CA ARG A 393 -6.75 -26.74 -1.72
C ARG A 393 -8.05 -25.98 -1.46
N GLY A 394 -8.52 -25.16 -2.38
CA GLY A 394 -9.81 -24.48 -2.29
C GLY A 394 -11.02 -25.44 -2.49
N GLU A 395 -10.82 -26.60 -3.10
CA GLU A 395 -11.84 -27.63 -3.35
C GLU A 395 -11.91 -28.72 -2.28
N THR A 396 -10.92 -28.80 -1.42
CA THR A 396 -10.84 -29.83 -0.36
C THR A 396 -10.76 -29.20 1.02
N ASP A 397 -11.03 -29.96 2.08
CA ASP A 397 -10.82 -29.48 3.44
C ASP A 397 -9.34 -29.35 3.73
N THR A 398 -8.91 -28.15 4.08
CA THR A 398 -7.53 -27.82 4.43
C THR A 398 -7.46 -26.99 5.69
N TRP A 399 -6.30 -27.03 6.32
CA TRP A 399 -6.00 -26.30 7.56
C TRP A 399 -4.64 -25.64 7.44
N ARG A 400 -4.61 -24.31 7.57
CA ARG A 400 -3.35 -23.59 7.74
C ARG A 400 -2.81 -23.86 9.12
N VAL A 401 -1.53 -24.13 9.22
CA VAL A 401 -0.82 -24.23 10.49
C VAL A 401 -0.26 -22.83 10.80
N THR A 402 -0.71 -22.27 11.92
CA THR A 402 -0.34 -20.92 12.35
C THR A 402 0.36 -20.96 13.71
N PRO A 403 1.12 -19.91 14.09
CA PRO A 403 1.80 -19.87 15.38
C PRO A 403 0.90 -20.15 16.59
N SER A 404 -0.26 -19.53 16.67
CA SER A 404 -1.21 -19.77 17.77
C SER A 404 -1.70 -21.23 17.83
N ARG A 405 -1.88 -21.88 16.68
CA ARG A 405 -2.24 -23.32 16.63
C ARG A 405 -1.07 -24.21 17.09
N ILE A 406 0.16 -23.84 16.79
CA ILE A 406 1.36 -24.53 17.32
C ILE A 406 1.44 -24.37 18.83
N ASP A 407 1.13 -23.19 19.37
CA ASP A 407 1.13 -22.96 20.81
C ASP A 407 0.01 -23.78 21.51
N ALA A 408 -1.17 -23.85 20.89
CA ALA A 408 -2.24 -24.75 21.36
C ALA A 408 -1.82 -26.23 21.33
N LEU A 409 -1.09 -26.65 20.28
CA LEU A 409 -0.53 -28.03 20.20
C LEU A 409 0.52 -28.26 21.27
N LYS A 410 1.43 -27.35 21.54
CA LYS A 410 2.42 -27.43 22.62
C LYS A 410 1.74 -27.53 23.99
N ALA A 411 0.70 -26.71 24.22
CA ALA A 411 -0.08 -26.72 25.45
C ALA A 411 -0.79 -28.10 25.65
N ALA A 412 -1.36 -28.67 24.60
CA ALA A 412 -2.01 -29.99 24.63
C ALA A 412 -1.01 -31.14 24.80
N ALA A 413 0.19 -31.03 24.26
CA ALA A 413 1.26 -32.00 24.38
C ALA A 413 1.88 -32.05 25.79
N GLY A 414 1.77 -30.98 26.57
CA GLY A 414 2.42 -30.83 27.86
C GLY A 414 3.96 -30.70 27.74
N GLN A 415 4.63 -30.57 28.88
CA GLN A 415 6.11 -30.37 28.89
C GLN A 415 6.91 -31.68 28.76
N THR A 416 6.40 -32.71 28.10
CA THR A 416 7.02 -34.02 28.02
C THR A 416 7.81 -34.23 26.74
N GLY A 417 9.09 -33.88 26.77
CA GLY A 417 10.05 -34.35 25.79
C GLY A 417 10.01 -33.64 24.41
N ARG A 418 10.84 -34.15 23.48
CA ARG A 418 10.93 -33.63 22.09
C ARG A 418 9.86 -34.12 21.13
N THR A 419 9.09 -35.12 21.53
CA THR A 419 8.04 -35.78 20.74
C THR A 419 6.73 -35.79 21.48
N ALA A 420 5.62 -35.50 20.78
CA ALA A 420 4.26 -35.52 21.27
C ALA A 420 3.50 -36.72 20.71
N ASP A 421 2.34 -37.04 21.29
CA ASP A 421 1.42 -38.04 20.76
C ASP A 421 0.96 -37.63 19.35
N PRO A 422 1.21 -38.45 18.30
CA PRO A 422 0.78 -38.11 16.91
C PRO A 422 -0.73 -37.84 16.78
N ALA A 423 -1.58 -38.43 17.64
CA ALA A 423 -3.03 -38.20 17.61
C ALA A 423 -3.40 -36.71 17.91
N LEU A 424 -2.54 -35.97 18.57
CA LEU A 424 -2.74 -34.53 18.80
C LEU A 424 -2.70 -33.71 17.50
N TYR A 425 -2.03 -34.21 16.47
CA TYR A 425 -1.98 -33.53 15.18
C TYR A 425 -3.41 -33.34 14.61
N ASP A 426 -4.19 -34.42 14.51
CA ASP A 426 -5.55 -34.34 13.99
C ASP A 426 -6.48 -33.64 14.98
N LYS A 427 -6.32 -33.88 16.29
CA LYS A 427 -7.18 -33.28 17.32
C LYS A 427 -7.05 -31.75 17.44
N VAL A 428 -5.86 -31.21 17.29
CA VAL A 428 -5.58 -29.78 17.51
C VAL A 428 -5.42 -29.01 16.19
N LEU A 429 -4.60 -29.54 15.27
CA LEU A 429 -4.31 -28.82 14.03
C LEU A 429 -5.36 -29.01 12.94
N ARG A 430 -6.14 -30.14 13.01
CA ARG A 430 -7.21 -30.44 12.06
C ARG A 430 -8.61 -30.36 12.68
N ASP A 431 -8.81 -29.56 13.71
CA ASP A 431 -10.14 -29.29 14.24
C ASP A 431 -11.05 -28.78 13.10
N PRO A 432 -12.22 -29.44 12.87
CA PRO A 432 -13.15 -29.03 11.81
C PRO A 432 -13.60 -27.56 11.87
N ALA A 433 -13.67 -26.97 13.06
CA ALA A 433 -14.00 -25.56 13.25
C ALA A 433 -12.93 -24.60 12.71
N LEU A 434 -11.68 -25.07 12.58
CA LEU A 434 -10.53 -24.31 12.12
C LEU A 434 -10.20 -24.54 10.64
N ARG A 435 -11.11 -25.19 9.87
CA ARG A 435 -10.92 -25.37 8.42
C ARG A 435 -10.76 -24.03 7.71
N ASP A 436 -9.95 -24.03 6.67
CA ASP A 436 -9.87 -22.92 5.73
C ASP A 436 -11.18 -22.81 4.94
N PRO A 437 -11.65 -21.59 4.62
CA PRO A 437 -12.90 -21.40 3.90
C PRO A 437 -12.78 -21.79 2.42
N ARG A 438 -13.92 -22.23 1.87
CA ARG A 438 -14.13 -22.48 0.43
C ARG A 438 -14.41 -21.19 -0.34
N ALA A 439 -15.01 -20.21 0.37
CA ALA A 439 -15.33 -18.89 -0.18
C ALA A 439 -15.59 -17.89 0.95
N TYR A 440 -15.61 -16.64 0.55
CA TYR A 440 -16.12 -15.52 1.34
C TYR A 440 -17.32 -14.93 0.64
N VAL A 441 -18.43 -14.73 1.36
CA VAL A 441 -19.61 -14.03 0.87
C VAL A 441 -19.60 -12.61 1.45
N ILE A 442 -19.66 -11.61 0.61
CA ILE A 442 -19.81 -10.20 0.95
C ILE A 442 -21.26 -9.83 0.62
N PRO A 443 -22.16 -9.74 1.61
CA PRO A 443 -23.58 -9.48 1.37
C PRO A 443 -23.82 -8.11 0.76
N ALA A 444 -24.80 -7.99 -0.15
CA ALA A 444 -25.13 -6.71 -0.81
C ALA A 444 -25.81 -5.70 0.13
N ASP A 445 -26.29 -6.13 1.30
CA ASP A 445 -26.89 -5.31 2.33
C ASP A 445 -25.88 -4.75 3.34
N GLN A 446 -24.65 -4.49 2.90
CA GLN A 446 -23.63 -3.77 3.68
C GLN A 446 -24.16 -2.41 4.13
N ALA A 447 -23.83 -2.00 5.35
CA ALA A 447 -24.10 -0.63 5.81
C ALA A 447 -23.27 0.40 4.99
N ASP A 448 -22.04 0.02 4.63
CA ASP A 448 -21.14 0.78 3.77
C ASP A 448 -20.75 -0.04 2.53
N LEU A 449 -21.70 -0.18 1.59
CA LEU A 449 -21.48 -0.91 0.34
C LEU A 449 -20.36 -0.29 -0.54
N PRO A 450 -20.23 1.06 -0.64
CA PRO A 450 -19.12 1.67 -1.37
C PRO A 450 -17.73 1.24 -0.89
N THR A 451 -17.51 1.13 0.41
CA THR A 451 -16.24 0.62 0.97
C THR A 451 -16.03 -0.87 0.66
N ALA A 452 -17.08 -1.70 0.76
CA ALA A 452 -16.97 -3.11 0.38
C ALA A 452 -16.63 -3.29 -1.11
N ILE A 453 -17.17 -2.44 -1.99
CA ILE A 453 -16.81 -2.42 -3.43
C ILE A 453 -15.37 -1.96 -3.63
N ALA A 454 -14.90 -0.96 -2.90
CA ALA A 454 -13.50 -0.54 -2.97
C ALA A 454 -12.54 -1.67 -2.56
N PHE A 455 -12.88 -2.45 -1.53
CA PHE A 455 -12.15 -3.65 -1.14
C PHE A 455 -12.14 -4.71 -2.25
N LEU A 456 -13.30 -5.02 -2.84
CA LEU A 456 -13.40 -5.97 -3.96
C LEU A 456 -12.60 -5.51 -5.18
N ASN A 457 -12.60 -4.20 -5.46
CA ASN A 457 -11.81 -3.62 -6.54
C ASN A 457 -10.30 -3.74 -6.28
N SER A 458 -9.84 -3.67 -5.04
CA SER A 458 -8.43 -3.96 -4.71
C SER A 458 -8.06 -5.40 -5.05
N LEU A 459 -8.95 -6.37 -4.78
CA LEU A 459 -8.77 -7.77 -5.17
C LEU A 459 -8.74 -7.95 -6.70
N ILE A 460 -9.66 -7.30 -7.42
CA ILE A 460 -9.74 -7.38 -8.90
C ILE A 460 -8.50 -6.76 -9.55
N LYS A 461 -8.04 -5.61 -9.04
CA LYS A 461 -6.81 -4.94 -9.54
C LYS A 461 -5.59 -5.85 -9.43
N THR A 462 -5.54 -6.69 -8.40
CA THR A 462 -4.48 -7.69 -8.17
C THR A 462 -4.79 -9.06 -8.78
N GLY A 463 -5.77 -9.15 -9.68
CA GLY A 463 -6.04 -10.34 -10.48
C GLY A 463 -6.87 -11.43 -9.81
N VAL A 464 -7.45 -11.19 -8.64
CA VAL A 464 -8.39 -12.10 -7.98
C VAL A 464 -9.71 -12.12 -8.73
N ASP A 465 -10.26 -13.30 -8.91
CA ASP A 465 -11.55 -13.50 -9.53
C ASP A 465 -12.69 -13.36 -8.49
N VAL A 466 -13.66 -12.51 -8.82
CA VAL A 466 -14.83 -12.22 -7.99
C VAL A 466 -16.10 -12.59 -8.77
N ASP A 467 -17.03 -13.25 -8.11
CA ASP A 467 -18.36 -13.55 -8.64
C ASP A 467 -19.43 -12.69 -7.94
N TYR A 468 -20.58 -12.49 -8.61
CA TYR A 468 -21.74 -11.86 -7.97
C TYR A 468 -22.99 -12.73 -8.16
N ALA A 469 -23.90 -12.65 -7.19
CA ALA A 469 -25.14 -13.40 -7.21
C ALA A 469 -26.22 -12.69 -8.06
N THR A 470 -26.72 -13.36 -9.11
CA THR A 470 -27.76 -12.80 -10.01
C THR A 470 -29.15 -12.78 -9.39
N ARG A 471 -29.38 -13.61 -8.35
CA ARG A 471 -30.61 -13.69 -7.54
C ARG A 471 -30.28 -14.06 -6.11
N ALA A 472 -31.22 -13.85 -5.20
CA ALA A 472 -31.06 -14.28 -3.80
C ALA A 472 -30.84 -15.78 -3.69
N PHE A 473 -30.01 -16.18 -2.72
CA PHE A 473 -29.64 -17.58 -2.44
C PHE A 473 -29.44 -17.80 -0.94
N SER A 474 -29.27 -19.05 -0.52
CA SER A 474 -28.98 -19.37 0.89
C SER A 474 -27.87 -20.42 0.98
N ILE A 475 -27.00 -20.26 1.97
CA ILE A 475 -25.94 -21.22 2.33
C ILE A 475 -26.05 -21.50 3.81
N ALA A 476 -26.09 -22.77 4.19
CA ALA A 476 -26.12 -23.23 5.61
C ALA A 476 -27.16 -22.49 6.47
N GLY A 477 -28.34 -22.16 5.89
CA GLY A 477 -29.42 -21.47 6.59
C GLY A 477 -29.34 -19.94 6.59
N THR A 478 -28.22 -19.34 6.15
CA THR A 478 -28.07 -17.89 5.98
C THR A 478 -28.53 -17.49 4.59
N SER A 479 -29.39 -16.46 4.48
CA SER A 479 -29.90 -15.94 3.23
C SER A 479 -29.12 -14.70 2.79
N TYR A 480 -28.78 -14.65 1.51
CA TYR A 480 -28.03 -13.55 0.89
C TYR A 480 -28.87 -12.93 -0.23
N PRO A 481 -28.97 -11.61 -0.31
CA PRO A 481 -29.70 -10.94 -1.37
C PRO A 481 -29.00 -11.06 -2.74
N ALA A 482 -29.75 -10.86 -3.82
CA ALA A 482 -29.16 -10.65 -5.15
C ALA A 482 -28.16 -9.47 -5.11
N GLY A 483 -27.08 -9.58 -5.90
CA GLY A 483 -26.01 -8.59 -5.90
C GLY A 483 -24.96 -8.80 -4.81
N SER A 484 -25.09 -9.82 -3.94
CA SER A 484 -24.03 -10.23 -3.03
C SER A 484 -22.84 -10.74 -3.82
N PHE A 485 -21.62 -10.46 -3.32
CA PHE A 485 -20.38 -10.87 -3.98
C PHE A 485 -19.77 -12.10 -3.32
N ILE A 486 -19.12 -12.90 -4.11
CA ILE A 486 -18.48 -14.13 -3.65
C ILE A 486 -17.04 -14.16 -4.14
N VAL A 487 -16.10 -14.37 -3.22
CA VAL A 487 -14.68 -14.62 -3.52
C VAL A 487 -14.37 -16.06 -3.16
N ARG A 488 -14.23 -16.91 -4.18
CA ARG A 488 -13.92 -18.34 -4.00
C ARG A 488 -12.44 -18.51 -3.72
N THR A 489 -12.10 -19.51 -2.91
CA THR A 489 -10.70 -19.85 -2.61
C THR A 489 -10.12 -20.91 -3.58
N ASN A 490 -10.93 -21.55 -4.42
CA ASN A 490 -10.48 -22.45 -5.47
C ASN A 490 -10.05 -21.70 -6.74
N GLN A 491 -9.11 -20.78 -6.58
CA GLN A 491 -8.47 -20.03 -7.65
C GLN A 491 -6.96 -19.96 -7.42
N ALA A 492 -6.19 -19.70 -8.48
CA ALA A 492 -4.73 -19.71 -8.41
C ALA A 492 -4.16 -18.77 -7.33
N TYR A 493 -4.78 -17.61 -7.14
CA TYR A 493 -4.36 -16.61 -6.17
C TYR A 493 -5.00 -16.79 -4.78
N ARG A 494 -5.35 -18.02 -4.43
CA ARG A 494 -5.84 -18.40 -3.09
C ARG A 494 -4.98 -17.83 -1.95
N PRO A 495 -3.62 -17.85 -2.01
CA PRO A 495 -2.80 -17.26 -0.96
C PRO A 495 -3.12 -15.79 -0.71
N HIS A 496 -3.28 -14.99 -1.78
CA HIS A 496 -3.66 -13.59 -1.67
C HIS A 496 -5.08 -13.42 -1.12
N VAL A 497 -6.04 -14.21 -1.60
CA VAL A 497 -7.42 -14.18 -1.07
C VAL A 497 -7.43 -14.42 0.43
N LEU A 498 -6.76 -15.47 0.91
CA LEU A 498 -6.70 -15.78 2.34
C LEU A 498 -6.07 -14.64 3.14
N ASP A 499 -4.99 -14.05 2.64
CA ASP A 499 -4.26 -13.00 3.34
C ASP A 499 -5.05 -11.69 3.45
N MET A 500 -5.93 -11.41 2.48
CA MET A 500 -6.78 -10.22 2.46
C MET A 500 -7.98 -10.31 3.41
N PHE A 501 -8.47 -11.52 3.70
CA PHE A 501 -9.66 -11.74 4.53
C PHE A 501 -9.35 -12.27 5.93
N GLU A 502 -8.35 -13.14 6.08
CA GLU A 502 -8.07 -13.81 7.34
C GLU A 502 -7.09 -13.00 8.19
N PRO A 503 -7.21 -13.07 9.53
CA PRO A 503 -6.20 -12.50 10.41
C PRO A 503 -4.81 -13.07 10.11
N GLN A 504 -3.80 -12.20 10.12
CA GLN A 504 -2.41 -12.62 10.20
C GLN A 504 -2.11 -13.03 11.64
N ASP A 505 -1.47 -14.16 11.82
CA ASP A 505 -1.00 -14.71 13.10
C ASP A 505 0.54 -14.72 13.04
N HIS A 506 1.16 -13.58 13.39
CA HIS A 506 2.61 -13.38 13.24
C HIS A 506 3.35 -14.20 14.30
N PRO A 507 4.44 -14.89 13.95
CA PRO A 507 5.27 -15.58 14.94
C PRO A 507 5.83 -14.63 16.00
N HIS A 508 5.99 -15.13 17.22
CA HIS A 508 6.69 -14.44 18.29
C HIS A 508 8.20 -14.41 17.98
N ASP A 509 8.65 -13.37 17.26
CA ASP A 509 10.06 -13.20 16.86
C ASP A 509 10.84 -12.56 18.01
N LEU A 510 11.43 -13.42 18.85
CA LEU A 510 12.25 -13.00 20.00
C LEU A 510 13.73 -13.32 19.76
N ARG A 511 14.62 -12.47 20.23
CA ARG A 511 16.09 -12.69 20.10
C ARG A 511 16.57 -13.99 20.73
N TYR A 512 15.90 -14.41 21.79
CA TYR A 512 16.06 -15.69 22.51
C TYR A 512 14.78 -15.94 23.33
N PRO A 513 14.50 -17.16 23.79
CA PRO A 513 13.31 -17.44 24.60
C PRO A 513 13.18 -16.45 25.78
N ASP A 514 12.02 -15.82 25.92
CA ASP A 514 11.71 -14.78 26.90
C ASP A 514 12.61 -13.51 26.80
N GLY A 515 13.28 -13.33 25.68
CA GLY A 515 14.12 -12.17 25.38
C GLY A 515 13.35 -11.02 24.74
N PRO A 516 14.05 -9.90 24.44
CA PRO A 516 13.42 -8.77 23.77
C PRO A 516 12.98 -9.15 22.34
N PRO A 517 11.87 -8.55 21.85
CA PRO A 517 11.39 -8.79 20.51
C PRO A 517 12.39 -8.31 19.44
N VAL A 518 12.34 -8.98 18.30
CA VAL A 518 12.99 -8.51 17.06
C VAL A 518 11.96 -7.63 16.35
N LEU A 519 12.38 -6.42 15.97
CA LEU A 519 11.50 -5.52 15.22
C LEU A 519 11.15 -6.15 13.86
N PRO A 520 9.87 -6.34 13.55
CA PRO A 520 9.45 -6.77 12.21
C PRO A 520 9.86 -5.75 11.15
N TYR A 521 9.99 -6.23 9.91
CA TYR A 521 10.35 -5.31 8.81
C TYR A 521 9.22 -4.30 8.50
N ASP A 522 7.95 -4.73 8.63
CA ASP A 522 6.75 -3.91 8.49
C ASP A 522 5.62 -4.48 9.35
N ALA A 523 4.39 -3.95 9.24
CA ALA A 523 3.24 -4.36 10.03
C ALA A 523 3.08 -5.89 10.13
N THR A 524 2.76 -6.39 11.32
CA THR A 524 2.54 -7.80 11.61
C THR A 524 1.11 -8.25 11.31
N GLY A 525 0.14 -7.33 11.44
CA GLY A 525 -1.28 -7.55 11.16
C GLY A 525 -1.86 -6.42 10.32
N TYR A 526 -2.29 -6.76 9.10
CA TYR A 526 -2.69 -5.78 8.09
C TYR A 526 -3.92 -6.23 7.29
N THR A 527 -4.73 -7.15 7.82
CA THR A 527 -5.91 -7.71 7.16
C THR A 527 -6.81 -6.62 6.60
N LEU A 528 -6.85 -6.47 5.27
CA LEU A 528 -7.49 -5.32 4.63
C LEU A 528 -9.00 -5.32 4.84
N ALA A 529 -9.67 -6.48 4.80
CA ALA A 529 -11.12 -6.59 5.05
C ALA A 529 -11.50 -6.02 6.43
N LEU A 530 -10.67 -6.25 7.47
CA LEU A 530 -10.89 -5.73 8.82
C LEU A 530 -10.63 -4.21 8.89
N GLN A 531 -9.52 -3.73 8.32
CA GLN A 531 -9.20 -2.30 8.27
C GLN A 531 -10.28 -1.48 7.54
N MET A 532 -10.86 -2.06 6.49
CA MET A 532 -11.94 -1.41 5.74
C MET A 532 -13.32 -1.60 6.38
N GLY A 533 -13.45 -2.44 7.41
CA GLY A 533 -14.73 -2.72 8.08
C GLY A 533 -15.75 -3.45 7.19
N VAL A 534 -15.27 -4.29 6.29
CA VAL A 534 -16.11 -5.06 5.38
C VAL A 534 -16.72 -6.25 6.12
N ARG A 535 -18.05 -6.35 6.10
CA ARG A 535 -18.75 -7.54 6.62
C ARG A 535 -18.68 -8.66 5.60
N PHE A 536 -18.22 -9.84 6.02
CA PHE A 536 -18.18 -11.03 5.19
C PHE A 536 -18.45 -12.28 6.01
N ASP A 537 -18.94 -13.33 5.34
CA ASP A 537 -19.16 -14.63 5.94
C ASP A 537 -18.20 -15.67 5.33
N ARG A 538 -17.58 -16.48 6.19
CA ARG A 538 -16.71 -17.60 5.81
C ARG A 538 -17.56 -18.83 5.48
N ILE A 539 -17.46 -19.32 4.26
CA ILE A 539 -18.15 -20.54 3.82
C ILE A 539 -17.18 -21.71 3.89
N LEU A 540 -17.46 -22.67 4.75
CA LEU A 540 -16.57 -23.81 5.01
C LEU A 540 -16.90 -25.04 4.17
N ASP A 541 -18.16 -25.20 3.76
CA ASP A 541 -18.66 -26.36 3.05
C ASP A 541 -18.88 -26.05 1.54
N PRO A 542 -18.86 -27.05 0.67
CA PRO A 542 -19.25 -26.89 -0.73
C PRO A 542 -20.67 -26.31 -0.85
N PHE A 543 -20.87 -25.42 -1.77
CA PHE A 543 -22.16 -24.77 -2.01
C PHE A 543 -22.40 -24.51 -3.50
N GLU A 544 -23.67 -24.36 -3.84
CA GLU A 544 -24.13 -23.88 -5.15
C GLU A 544 -24.85 -22.55 -4.98
N ALA A 545 -24.63 -21.65 -5.90
CA ALA A 545 -25.30 -20.34 -5.96
C ALA A 545 -25.41 -19.85 -7.41
N PRO A 546 -26.40 -19.00 -7.73
CA PRO A 546 -26.59 -18.46 -9.06
C PRO A 546 -25.60 -17.32 -9.32
N LEU A 547 -24.37 -17.64 -9.73
CA LEU A 547 -23.26 -16.73 -9.84
C LEU A 547 -22.90 -16.41 -11.28
N GLU A 548 -22.46 -15.17 -11.50
CA GLU A 548 -21.76 -14.72 -12.71
C GLU A 548 -20.44 -14.07 -12.32
N ARG A 549 -19.42 -14.23 -13.18
CA ARG A 549 -18.11 -13.62 -13.01
C ARG A 549 -18.21 -12.11 -13.21
N VAL A 550 -17.61 -11.33 -12.30
CA VAL A 550 -17.40 -9.90 -12.49
C VAL A 550 -16.32 -9.70 -13.56
N PRO A 551 -16.63 -9.01 -14.68
CA PRO A 551 -15.72 -8.95 -15.82
C PRO A 551 -14.56 -7.96 -15.63
N ASP A 552 -14.75 -6.89 -14.84
CA ASP A 552 -13.78 -5.83 -14.56
C ASP A 552 -14.15 -5.13 -13.25
N LEU A 553 -13.57 -3.94 -12.97
CA LEU A 553 -13.83 -3.18 -11.76
C LEU A 553 -15.34 -2.91 -11.57
N ILE A 554 -15.76 -3.05 -10.32
CA ILE A 554 -17.17 -2.89 -9.94
C ILE A 554 -17.45 -1.40 -9.76
N ALA A 555 -18.41 -0.88 -10.52
CA ALA A 555 -18.99 0.43 -10.25
C ALA A 555 -19.91 0.36 -9.01
N VAL A 556 -19.92 1.40 -8.19
CA VAL A 556 -20.85 1.49 -7.07
C VAL A 556 -22.29 1.51 -7.61
N PRO A 557 -23.16 0.55 -7.25
CA PRO A 557 -24.54 0.54 -7.73
C PRO A 557 -25.30 1.78 -7.26
N ALA A 558 -26.16 2.33 -8.12
CA ALA A 558 -27.03 3.43 -7.75
C ALA A 558 -27.91 3.06 -6.55
N GLY A 559 -28.01 3.97 -5.59
CA GLY A 559 -28.92 3.86 -4.46
C GLY A 559 -30.38 4.10 -4.86
N LYS A 560 -31.21 4.36 -3.87
CA LYS A 560 -32.66 4.61 -4.08
C LYS A 560 -33.13 5.78 -3.23
N ILE A 561 -33.96 6.63 -3.81
CA ILE A 561 -34.80 7.57 -3.07
C ILE A 561 -36.14 6.86 -2.78
N ARG A 562 -36.45 6.73 -1.49
CA ARG A 562 -37.70 6.16 -1.03
C ARG A 562 -38.61 7.26 -0.45
N GLY A 563 -39.88 6.95 -0.26
CA GLY A 563 -40.85 7.93 0.24
C GLY A 563 -41.33 8.95 -0.82
N ARG A 564 -42.19 9.84 -0.40
CA ARG A 564 -42.75 10.91 -1.23
C ARG A 564 -43.01 12.11 -0.31
N GLY A 565 -42.01 12.83 0.05
CA GLY A 565 -42.08 14.01 0.87
C GLY A 565 -41.46 15.22 0.18
N ASP A 566 -41.87 16.40 0.63
CA ASP A 566 -41.42 17.69 0.12
C ASP A 566 -40.74 18.54 1.22
N ALA A 567 -40.59 17.99 2.42
CA ALA A 567 -39.86 18.68 3.48
C ALA A 567 -38.32 18.56 3.35
N GLY A 568 -37.84 17.45 2.80
CA GLY A 568 -36.42 17.21 2.59
C GLY A 568 -36.06 15.72 2.58
N PHE A 569 -34.78 15.45 2.75
CA PHE A 569 -34.21 14.12 2.67
C PHE A 569 -33.51 13.72 3.97
N VAL A 570 -33.67 12.45 4.35
CA VAL A 570 -32.87 11.82 5.39
C VAL A 570 -31.95 10.80 4.77
N VAL A 571 -30.64 10.87 5.05
CA VAL A 571 -29.61 9.97 4.52
C VAL A 571 -28.88 9.31 5.68
N ASP A 572 -28.66 8.00 5.57
CA ASP A 572 -27.91 7.23 6.56
C ASP A 572 -26.42 7.62 6.54
N HIS A 573 -25.84 7.88 7.71
CA HIS A 573 -24.43 8.23 7.84
C HIS A 573 -23.52 6.99 7.91
N ALA A 574 -24.08 5.79 7.90
CA ALA A 574 -23.29 4.56 7.91
C ALA A 574 -22.50 4.35 6.62
N ALA A 575 -22.89 4.89 5.47
CA ALA A 575 -22.11 4.86 4.25
C ALA A 575 -21.09 6.01 4.23
N ILE A 576 -19.81 5.71 4.03
CA ILE A 576 -18.72 6.72 4.03
C ILE A 576 -18.92 7.82 2.98
N ASN A 577 -19.54 7.51 1.84
CA ASN A 577 -19.83 8.48 0.79
C ASN A 577 -20.80 9.59 1.23
N SER A 578 -21.45 9.47 2.40
CA SER A 578 -22.26 10.54 2.99
C SER A 578 -21.45 11.81 3.28
N PHE A 579 -20.13 11.68 3.50
CA PHE A 579 -19.22 12.82 3.63
C PHE A 579 -19.09 13.59 2.33
N ILE A 580 -19.00 12.90 1.17
CA ILE A 580 -18.97 13.55 -0.15
C ILE A 580 -20.26 14.35 -0.39
N LEU A 581 -21.42 13.75 -0.10
CA LEU A 581 -22.70 14.46 -0.20
C LEU A 581 -22.73 15.70 0.70
N SER A 582 -22.28 15.58 1.95
CA SER A 582 -22.21 16.70 2.89
C SER A 582 -21.32 17.83 2.36
N ASN A 583 -20.14 17.51 1.83
CA ASN A 583 -19.21 18.48 1.24
C ASN A 583 -19.83 19.18 0.01
N ARG A 584 -20.50 18.43 -0.89
CA ARG A 584 -21.16 18.99 -2.07
C ARG A 584 -22.31 19.96 -1.68
N LEU A 585 -23.15 19.57 -0.72
CA LEU A 585 -24.23 20.40 -0.21
C LEU A 585 -23.72 21.68 0.45
N LEU A 586 -22.77 21.57 1.36
CA LEU A 586 -22.18 22.72 2.06
C LEU A 586 -21.47 23.68 1.09
N LYS A 587 -20.74 23.15 0.09
CA LYS A 587 -20.13 23.96 -0.99
C LYS A 587 -21.17 24.73 -1.80
N ALA A 588 -22.36 24.15 -2.00
CA ALA A 588 -23.49 24.80 -2.66
C ALA A 588 -24.34 25.69 -1.74
N GLY A 589 -23.90 25.92 -0.50
CA GLY A 589 -24.60 26.74 0.49
C GLY A 589 -25.91 26.13 1.01
N GLN A 590 -26.08 24.81 0.86
CA GLN A 590 -27.27 24.11 1.33
C GLN A 590 -27.10 23.71 2.80
N PRO A 591 -28.14 23.85 3.65
CA PRO A 591 -28.07 23.42 5.04
C PRO A 591 -28.05 21.90 5.16
N VAL A 592 -27.18 21.39 6.04
CA VAL A 592 -27.05 19.97 6.38
C VAL A 592 -26.98 19.84 7.89
N PHE A 593 -27.75 18.89 8.44
CA PHE A 593 -27.81 18.66 9.87
C PHE A 593 -27.52 17.20 10.21
N TRP A 594 -26.74 16.96 11.26
CA TRP A 594 -26.66 15.66 11.91
C TRP A 594 -27.71 15.56 13.02
N GLN A 595 -28.53 14.52 12.98
CA GLN A 595 -29.45 14.20 14.04
C GLN A 595 -28.71 13.61 15.24
N LYS A 596 -28.90 14.16 16.45
CA LYS A 596 -28.26 13.65 17.66
C LYS A 596 -28.94 12.39 18.23
N THR A 597 -30.15 12.09 17.75
CA THR A 597 -30.95 10.96 18.20
C THR A 597 -31.34 10.10 17.01
N GLU A 598 -31.81 8.90 17.28
CA GLU A 598 -32.35 8.02 16.25
C GLU A 598 -33.47 8.68 15.43
N VAL A 599 -33.48 8.42 14.12
CA VAL A 599 -34.54 8.89 13.24
C VAL A 599 -35.41 7.71 12.80
N ARG A 600 -36.71 7.75 13.13
CA ARG A 600 -37.66 6.69 12.74
C ARG A 600 -38.30 7.01 11.40
N LEU A 601 -38.18 6.11 10.46
CA LEU A 601 -38.67 6.21 9.09
C LEU A 601 -39.57 4.98 8.77
N GLY A 602 -40.82 5.04 9.28
CA GLY A 602 -41.71 3.88 9.22
C GLY A 602 -41.19 2.70 10.01
N ALA A 603 -40.89 1.59 9.34
CA ALA A 603 -40.32 0.38 9.97
C ALA A 603 -38.78 0.43 10.13
N ARG A 604 -38.10 1.43 9.58
CA ARG A 604 -36.66 1.62 9.71
C ARG A 604 -36.32 2.64 10.78
N THR A 605 -35.23 2.42 11.45
CA THR A 605 -34.63 3.38 12.39
C THR A 605 -33.19 3.60 11.94
N LEU A 606 -32.78 4.85 11.78
CA LEU A 606 -31.42 5.26 11.53
C LEU A 606 -30.77 5.68 12.84
N ALA A 607 -29.49 5.34 13.00
CA ALA A 607 -28.71 5.70 14.18
C ALA A 607 -28.47 7.23 14.28
N PRO A 608 -28.03 7.74 15.43
CA PRO A 608 -27.51 9.10 15.56
C PRO A 608 -26.46 9.40 14.49
N GLY A 609 -26.42 10.66 14.03
CA GLY A 609 -25.58 11.08 12.91
C GLY A 609 -26.28 11.03 11.54
N ALA A 610 -27.50 10.48 11.44
CA ALA A 610 -28.26 10.55 10.20
C ALA A 610 -28.37 12.00 9.69
N LEU A 611 -28.10 12.22 8.40
CA LEU A 611 -28.18 13.53 7.78
C LEU A 611 -29.63 13.93 7.56
N TRP A 612 -29.98 15.13 7.99
CA TRP A 612 -31.20 15.83 7.56
C TRP A 612 -30.83 16.94 6.59
N ILE A 613 -31.46 16.94 5.42
CA ILE A 613 -31.21 17.87 4.30
C ILE A 613 -32.56 18.49 3.94
N PRO A 614 -32.81 19.77 4.30
CA PRO A 614 -34.03 20.48 3.90
C PRO A 614 -34.19 20.54 2.39
N GLU A 615 -35.44 20.52 1.94
CA GLU A 615 -35.77 20.58 0.51
C GLU A 615 -35.44 21.94 -0.10
N SER A 616 -34.79 21.91 -1.22
CA SER A 616 -34.62 23.01 -2.17
C SER A 616 -34.36 22.42 -3.55
N GLU A 617 -34.52 23.20 -4.62
CA GLU A 617 -34.17 22.72 -5.97
C GLU A 617 -32.71 22.22 -6.05
N THR A 618 -31.78 22.95 -5.43
CA THR A 618 -30.36 22.59 -5.41
C THR A 618 -30.10 21.35 -4.58
N SER A 619 -30.69 21.25 -3.37
CA SER A 619 -30.46 20.07 -2.51
C SER A 619 -31.03 18.80 -3.14
N ARG A 620 -32.19 18.88 -3.81
CA ARG A 620 -32.80 17.76 -4.52
C ARG A 620 -31.86 17.23 -5.61
N VAL A 621 -31.35 18.11 -6.48
CA VAL A 621 -30.41 17.72 -7.57
C VAL A 621 -29.17 17.04 -6.99
N LEU A 622 -28.56 17.61 -5.94
CA LEU A 622 -27.35 17.04 -5.32
C LEU A 622 -27.61 15.68 -4.66
N VAL A 623 -28.76 15.52 -4.01
CA VAL A 623 -29.16 14.23 -3.41
C VAL A 623 -29.43 13.19 -4.50
N GLU A 624 -30.14 13.55 -5.58
CA GLU A 624 -30.38 12.66 -6.73
C GLU A 624 -29.08 12.20 -7.38
N GLN A 625 -28.14 13.14 -7.58
CA GLN A 625 -26.79 12.81 -8.10
C GLN A 625 -26.04 11.88 -7.14
N ALA A 626 -26.04 12.18 -5.84
CA ALA A 626 -25.37 11.33 -4.85
C ALA A 626 -25.96 9.91 -4.76
N VAL A 627 -27.28 9.79 -4.90
CA VAL A 627 -27.95 8.49 -4.97
C VAL A 627 -27.51 7.72 -6.22
N ALA A 628 -27.42 8.39 -7.37
CA ALA A 628 -27.04 7.75 -8.64
C ALA A 628 -25.55 7.40 -8.71
N GLU A 629 -24.66 8.29 -8.24
CA GLU A 629 -23.19 8.17 -8.43
C GLU A 629 -22.46 7.53 -7.24
N LEU A 630 -22.94 7.85 -6.01
CA LEU A 630 -22.25 7.47 -4.77
C LEU A 630 -22.87 6.24 -4.08
N GLY A 631 -23.97 5.72 -4.61
CA GLY A 631 -24.67 4.55 -4.06
C GLY A 631 -25.41 4.84 -2.74
N LEU A 632 -25.67 6.09 -2.41
CA LEU A 632 -26.37 6.48 -1.18
C LEU A 632 -27.87 6.22 -1.30
N ASN A 633 -28.48 5.79 -0.19
CA ASN A 633 -29.94 5.71 -0.10
C ASN A 633 -30.47 6.93 0.64
N ALA A 634 -31.54 7.55 0.14
CA ALA A 634 -32.21 8.68 0.74
C ALA A 634 -33.69 8.38 0.99
N GLU A 635 -34.27 8.96 2.06
CA GLU A 635 -35.70 8.92 2.34
C GLU A 635 -36.28 10.34 2.20
N ALA A 636 -37.15 10.55 1.19
CA ALA A 636 -37.87 11.80 1.04
C ALA A 636 -39.03 11.85 2.05
N VAL A 637 -39.00 12.82 2.97
CA VAL A 637 -39.94 12.92 4.07
C VAL A 637 -40.83 14.15 3.96
N SER A 638 -42.08 14.05 4.42
CA SER A 638 -43.05 15.16 4.42
C SER A 638 -42.97 16.07 5.65
N ARG A 639 -42.10 15.73 6.61
CA ARG A 639 -41.84 16.51 7.83
C ARG A 639 -40.36 16.36 8.21
N ALA A 640 -39.77 17.43 8.72
CA ALA A 640 -38.44 17.38 9.29
C ALA A 640 -38.39 16.41 10.48
N PRO A 641 -37.32 15.62 10.66
CA PRO A 641 -37.14 14.84 11.88
C PRO A 641 -37.00 15.78 13.07
N ALA A 642 -37.92 15.64 14.04
CA ALA A 642 -37.88 16.47 15.25
C ALA A 642 -36.76 16.02 16.19
N GLY A 643 -36.17 16.95 16.93
CA GLY A 643 -35.18 16.68 17.97
C GLY A 643 -33.93 17.54 17.89
N ASP A 644 -32.99 17.23 18.76
CA ASP A 644 -31.69 17.91 18.78
C ASP A 644 -30.85 17.48 17.59
N ALA A 645 -30.24 18.46 16.95
CA ALA A 645 -29.38 18.28 15.80
C ALA A 645 -28.10 19.13 15.91
N MET A 646 -27.20 18.93 15.00
CA MET A 646 -26.00 19.74 14.78
C MET A 646 -26.03 20.27 13.36
N ALA A 647 -26.02 21.60 13.21
CA ALA A 647 -25.87 22.25 11.93
C ALA A 647 -24.41 22.17 11.48
N LEU A 648 -24.17 21.53 10.35
CA LEU A 648 -22.84 21.48 9.75
C LEU A 648 -22.52 22.80 9.06
N LYS A 649 -21.23 23.14 8.98
CA LYS A 649 -20.74 24.34 8.30
C LYS A 649 -19.71 23.95 7.23
N PRO A 650 -19.56 24.76 6.17
CA PRO A 650 -18.36 24.68 5.34
C PRO A 650 -17.15 24.83 6.25
N VAL A 651 -16.27 23.82 6.27
CA VAL A 651 -15.13 23.79 7.16
C VAL A 651 -13.86 24.24 6.43
N ARG A 652 -13.06 25.10 7.08
CA ARG A 652 -11.74 25.52 6.61
C ARG A 652 -10.70 24.67 7.32
N ILE A 653 -10.12 23.73 6.59
CA ILE A 653 -9.21 22.72 7.15
C ILE A 653 -7.76 23.12 6.84
N GLY A 654 -6.91 23.21 7.85
CA GLY A 654 -5.47 23.25 7.72
C GLY A 654 -4.89 21.86 7.99
N LEU A 655 -4.35 21.21 6.95
CA LEU A 655 -3.58 19.98 7.09
C LEU A 655 -2.12 20.35 7.30
N VAL A 656 -1.61 20.10 8.50
CA VAL A 656 -0.22 20.46 8.83
C VAL A 656 0.74 19.48 8.17
N ASP A 657 1.79 20.02 7.53
CA ASP A 657 2.88 19.26 6.93
C ASP A 657 4.22 19.96 7.24
N ARG A 658 5.33 19.35 6.80
CA ARG A 658 6.69 19.84 7.01
C ARG A 658 7.46 19.91 5.69
N TYR A 659 8.52 20.69 5.65
CA TYR A 659 9.48 20.63 4.54
C TYR A 659 10.01 19.21 4.33
N GLY A 660 10.05 18.74 3.10
CA GLY A 660 10.34 17.36 2.75
C GLY A 660 9.10 16.46 2.69
N GLY A 661 8.00 16.90 3.29
CA GLY A 661 6.75 16.15 3.36
C GLY A 661 6.72 15.06 4.42
N SER A 662 5.53 14.76 4.93
CA SER A 662 5.22 13.59 5.78
C SER A 662 4.35 12.61 5.00
N MET A 663 4.70 11.32 5.01
CA MET A 663 3.91 10.29 4.34
C MET A 663 2.49 10.20 4.91
N SER A 664 2.35 10.28 6.23
CA SER A 664 1.04 10.26 6.89
C SER A 664 0.19 11.50 6.55
N ALA A 665 0.80 12.69 6.45
CA ALA A 665 0.11 13.88 5.96
C ALA A 665 -0.27 13.74 4.48
N GLY A 666 0.59 13.14 3.68
CA GLY A 666 0.34 12.87 2.27
C GLY A 666 -0.80 11.87 2.03
N TRP A 667 -0.87 10.76 2.80
CA TRP A 667 -2.00 9.84 2.78
C TRP A 667 -3.30 10.53 3.25
N THR A 668 -3.21 11.39 4.27
CA THR A 668 -4.36 12.20 4.72
C THR A 668 -4.83 13.13 3.61
N ARG A 669 -3.91 13.82 2.92
CA ARG A 669 -4.22 14.67 1.78
C ARG A 669 -4.95 13.91 0.69
N TRP A 670 -4.46 12.72 0.32
CA TRP A 670 -5.11 11.87 -0.67
C TRP A 670 -6.54 11.51 -0.25
N LEU A 671 -6.76 11.13 1.01
CA LEU A 671 -8.09 10.83 1.54
C LEU A 671 -9.01 12.05 1.50
N LEU A 672 -8.55 13.22 1.94
CA LEU A 672 -9.36 14.45 1.90
C LEU A 672 -9.79 14.79 0.47
N GLU A 673 -8.91 14.63 -0.51
CA GLU A 673 -9.24 14.82 -1.93
C GLU A 673 -10.26 13.80 -2.44
N GLN A 674 -10.11 12.49 -2.09
CA GLN A 674 -11.06 11.45 -2.50
C GLN A 674 -12.47 11.69 -1.94
N PHE A 675 -12.59 12.31 -0.76
CA PHE A 675 -13.86 12.62 -0.12
C PHE A 675 -14.30 14.08 -0.28
N GLU A 676 -13.67 14.82 -1.18
CA GLU A 676 -14.01 16.19 -1.56
C GLU A 676 -14.00 17.20 -0.38
N PHE A 677 -13.17 16.95 0.66
CA PHE A 677 -12.96 17.93 1.72
C PHE A 677 -12.12 19.12 1.22
N PRO A 678 -12.54 20.37 1.45
CA PRO A 678 -11.69 21.51 1.18
C PRO A 678 -10.60 21.62 2.25
N PHE A 679 -9.33 21.75 1.86
CA PHE A 679 -8.23 21.92 2.80
C PHE A 679 -7.10 22.74 2.19
N GLU A 680 -6.24 23.23 3.06
CA GLU A 680 -4.96 23.88 2.74
C GLU A 680 -3.83 23.13 3.47
N VAL A 681 -2.69 22.92 2.79
CA VAL A 681 -1.49 22.40 3.46
C VAL A 681 -0.79 23.52 4.20
N VAL A 682 -0.57 23.35 5.50
CA VAL A 682 -0.07 24.38 6.42
C VAL A 682 1.31 23.98 6.92
N TYR A 683 2.29 24.86 6.73
CA TYR A 683 3.67 24.68 7.19
C TYR A 683 3.96 25.46 8.48
N PRO A 684 5.02 25.10 9.24
CA PRO A 684 5.31 25.68 10.55
C PRO A 684 5.38 27.21 10.57
N GLN A 685 5.91 27.86 9.53
CA GLN A 685 5.97 29.33 9.48
C GLN A 685 4.57 29.96 9.48
N ARG A 686 3.58 29.34 8.82
CA ARG A 686 2.20 29.84 8.84
C ARG A 686 1.58 29.67 10.24
N LEU A 687 1.87 28.56 10.91
CA LEU A 687 1.41 28.35 12.30
C LEU A 687 2.02 29.40 13.25
N ASP A 688 3.31 29.68 13.14
CA ASP A 688 4.06 30.64 13.97
C ASP A 688 3.59 32.08 13.76
N ALA A 689 3.06 32.41 12.57
CA ALA A 689 2.54 33.73 12.27
C ALA A 689 1.28 34.11 13.08
N GLY A 690 0.55 33.16 13.65
CA GLY A 690 -0.64 33.35 14.46
C GLY A 690 -1.90 33.69 13.66
N ASP A 691 -2.90 34.25 14.32
CA ASP A 691 -4.22 34.62 13.78
C ASP A 691 -4.90 33.47 13.00
N LEU A 692 -4.72 32.23 13.49
CA LEU A 692 -5.11 31.01 12.77
C LEU A 692 -6.62 30.91 12.57
N ASN A 693 -7.45 31.42 13.49
CA ASN A 693 -8.92 31.40 13.39
C ASN A 693 -9.46 32.25 12.22
N LYS A 694 -8.66 33.15 11.68
CA LYS A 694 -9.04 33.90 10.49
C LYS A 694 -9.14 33.00 9.25
N ASP A 695 -8.26 32.00 9.13
CA ASP A 695 -8.14 31.18 7.95
C ASP A 695 -8.64 29.75 8.15
N PHE A 696 -8.62 29.24 9.41
CA PHE A 696 -8.93 27.84 9.74
C PHE A 696 -9.98 27.69 10.82
N ASP A 697 -10.80 26.67 10.70
CA ASP A 697 -11.72 26.17 11.74
C ASP A 697 -11.15 24.90 12.40
N VAL A 698 -10.40 24.10 11.63
CA VAL A 698 -9.80 22.85 12.09
C VAL A 698 -8.36 22.75 11.60
N LEU A 699 -7.45 22.39 12.51
CA LEU A 699 -6.07 22.00 12.18
C LEU A 699 -5.88 20.51 12.43
N VAL A 700 -5.34 19.78 11.43
CA VAL A 700 -5.11 18.35 11.50
C VAL A 700 -3.61 18.08 11.56
N PHE A 701 -3.19 17.32 12.58
CA PHE A 701 -1.83 16.83 12.77
C PHE A 701 -1.85 15.30 12.56
N ALA A 702 -1.35 14.86 11.41
CA ALA A 702 -1.24 13.45 11.08
C ALA A 702 -0.14 12.75 11.91
N PRO A 703 -0.10 11.41 11.98
CA PRO A 703 1.02 10.68 12.58
C PRO A 703 2.38 11.10 12.00
N ASP A 704 3.46 10.88 12.71
CA ASP A 704 4.88 11.10 12.29
C ASP A 704 5.25 12.53 11.87
N LEU A 705 4.34 13.47 12.06
CA LEU A 705 4.60 14.87 11.75
C LEU A 705 5.58 15.51 12.74
N LEU A 706 5.47 15.13 14.01
CA LEU A 706 6.28 15.67 15.09
C LEU A 706 7.47 14.75 15.38
N PRO A 707 8.72 15.25 15.32
CA PRO A 707 9.87 14.45 15.73
C PRO A 707 9.81 14.10 17.22
N GLY A 708 10.31 12.94 17.60
CA GLY A 708 10.16 12.23 18.87
C GLY A 708 10.07 13.07 20.14
N ASP A 709 11.05 13.79 20.54
CA ASP A 709 10.91 14.76 21.64
C ASP A 709 10.53 16.12 21.03
N PHE A 710 9.43 16.69 21.43
CA PHE A 710 8.98 18.01 21.02
C PHE A 710 10.15 18.98 21.16
N PRO A 711 10.85 19.37 20.09
CA PRO A 711 12.19 19.90 20.24
C PRO A 711 12.17 21.30 20.81
N ASN A 712 13.04 21.52 21.74
CA ASN A 712 13.63 22.83 21.92
C ASN A 712 14.57 23.04 20.72
N GLY A 713 14.09 23.65 19.61
CA GLY A 713 14.98 24.06 18.52
C GLY A 713 14.69 23.47 17.13
N SER A 714 15.27 24.11 16.14
CA SER A 714 15.13 23.92 14.69
C SER A 714 15.12 22.48 14.22
N GLY A 715 14.24 22.19 13.25
CA GLY A 715 14.17 20.91 12.58
C GLY A 715 15.55 20.40 12.12
N ARG A 716 15.86 19.14 12.41
CA ARG A 716 17.09 18.50 11.93
C ARG A 716 17.17 18.55 10.41
N GLY A 717 18.28 19.04 9.89
CA GLY A 717 18.68 18.83 8.50
C GLY A 717 17.88 19.63 7.48
N GLN A 718 17.21 20.73 7.85
CA GLN A 718 16.61 21.62 6.87
C GLN A 718 17.70 22.43 6.14
N PRO A 719 17.53 22.66 4.83
CA PRO A 719 18.52 23.42 4.06
C PRO A 719 18.55 24.89 4.47
N ASP A 720 19.67 25.57 4.14
CA ASP A 720 19.72 27.01 4.20
C ASP A 720 18.71 27.58 3.18
N PRO A 721 17.86 28.54 3.57
CA PRO A 721 16.89 29.16 2.68
C PRO A 721 17.48 29.69 1.37
N GLU A 722 18.74 30.13 1.38
CA GLU A 722 19.41 30.65 0.19
C GLU A 722 19.82 29.55 -0.81
N THR A 723 19.88 28.28 -0.37
CA THR A 723 20.28 27.14 -1.22
C THR A 723 19.10 26.49 -1.94
N ILE A 724 17.87 26.92 -1.64
CA ILE A 724 16.64 26.35 -2.22
C ILE A 724 15.85 27.40 -2.98
N PRO A 725 15.03 26.99 -3.97
CA PRO A 725 14.13 27.90 -4.68
C PRO A 725 13.19 28.65 -3.73
N GLU A 726 12.95 29.93 -4.05
CA GLU A 726 12.12 30.82 -3.22
C GLU A 726 10.74 30.26 -2.90
N ALA A 727 10.13 29.56 -3.86
CA ALA A 727 8.81 28.95 -3.72
C ALA A 727 8.68 27.98 -2.52
N TYR A 728 9.79 27.41 -2.04
CA TYR A 728 9.79 26.44 -0.94
C TYR A 728 10.27 27.03 0.40
N ARG A 729 10.78 28.27 0.41
CA ARG A 729 11.35 28.89 1.64
C ARG A 729 10.33 29.04 2.76
N SER A 730 9.06 29.29 2.40
CA SER A 730 7.96 29.37 3.38
C SER A 730 7.56 28.03 4.00
N TRP A 731 8.05 26.91 3.46
CA TRP A 731 7.78 25.56 3.98
C TRP A 731 8.76 25.15 5.10
N LEU A 732 9.87 25.85 5.22
CA LEU A 732 10.88 25.61 6.25
C LEU A 732 10.34 25.88 7.66
N GLY A 733 10.98 25.29 8.66
CA GLY A 733 10.64 25.47 10.07
C GLY A 733 10.21 24.15 10.73
N ALA A 734 9.91 24.21 11.99
CA ALA A 734 9.43 23.08 12.80
C ALA A 734 8.36 23.56 13.76
N VAL A 735 7.45 22.68 14.13
CA VAL A 735 6.49 22.91 15.23
C VAL A 735 7.28 22.92 16.54
N THR A 736 7.26 24.03 17.27
CA THR A 736 8.09 24.24 18.48
C THR A 736 7.24 24.63 19.69
N ARG A 737 7.77 24.37 20.90
CA ARG A 737 7.15 24.79 22.15
C ARG A 737 7.14 26.33 22.31
N GLU A 738 8.17 27.00 21.83
CA GLU A 738 8.34 28.44 22.05
C GLU A 738 7.48 29.30 21.11
N LYS A 739 7.38 28.94 19.84
CA LYS A 739 6.69 29.73 18.85
C LYS A 739 5.30 29.20 18.50
N THR A 740 5.22 27.89 18.18
CA THR A 740 4.00 27.31 17.61
C THR A 740 2.95 27.00 18.68
N LEU A 741 3.33 26.42 19.84
CA LEU A 741 2.36 26.05 20.88
C LEU A 741 1.51 27.25 21.37
N PRO A 742 2.07 28.46 21.66
CA PRO A 742 1.25 29.61 22.05
C PRO A 742 0.23 30.01 21.00
N GLN A 743 0.50 29.80 19.71
CA GLN A 743 -0.44 30.12 18.63
C GLN A 743 -1.57 29.08 18.58
N LEU A 744 -1.21 27.80 18.69
CA LEU A 744 -2.19 26.69 18.76
C LEU A 744 -3.10 26.81 19.99
N THR A 745 -2.54 27.19 21.15
CA THR A 745 -3.33 27.49 22.38
C THR A 745 -4.35 28.57 22.11
N ARG A 746 -3.93 29.71 21.56
CA ARG A 746 -4.83 30.82 21.22
C ARG A 746 -5.90 30.42 20.21
N PHE A 747 -5.50 29.64 19.20
CA PHE A 747 -6.41 29.10 18.19
C PHE A 747 -7.53 28.27 18.81
N ALA A 748 -7.19 27.32 19.69
CA ALA A 748 -8.16 26.46 20.35
C ALA A 748 -9.03 27.26 21.37
N GLU A 749 -8.39 28.11 22.17
CA GLU A 749 -9.13 28.97 23.14
C GLU A 749 -10.15 29.90 22.48
N ALA A 750 -9.89 30.34 21.25
CA ALA A 750 -10.78 31.20 20.46
C ALA A 750 -11.81 30.43 19.62
N GLY A 751 -11.97 29.12 19.83
CA GLY A 751 -13.00 28.30 19.19
C GLY A 751 -12.53 27.37 18.07
N GLY A 752 -11.21 27.32 17.76
CA GLY A 752 -10.62 26.42 16.80
C GLY A 752 -10.59 24.97 17.30
N THR A 753 -10.57 24.03 16.38
CA THR A 753 -10.43 22.59 16.66
C THR A 753 -9.07 22.10 16.25
N ILE A 754 -8.36 21.42 17.15
CA ILE A 754 -7.10 20.71 16.82
C ILE A 754 -7.37 19.22 16.87
N VAL A 755 -7.08 18.53 15.78
CA VAL A 755 -7.17 17.07 15.67
C VAL A 755 -5.76 16.49 15.61
N THR A 756 -5.44 15.55 16.49
CA THR A 756 -4.18 14.81 16.50
C THR A 756 -4.45 13.34 16.30
N ALA A 757 -3.66 12.66 15.46
CA ALA A 757 -3.78 11.24 15.19
C ALA A 757 -2.48 10.49 15.51
N GLY A 758 -2.57 9.28 16.06
CA GLY A 758 -1.43 8.42 16.35
C GLY A 758 -0.37 9.14 17.20
N SER A 759 0.87 9.11 16.78
CA SER A 759 2.03 9.71 17.48
C SER A 759 1.93 11.22 17.69
N ALA A 760 1.03 11.93 16.96
CA ALA A 760 0.77 13.35 17.17
C ALA A 760 0.03 13.67 18.51
N HIS A 761 -0.45 12.66 19.27
CA HIS A 761 -1.02 12.87 20.62
C HIS A 761 -0.10 13.66 21.57
N LYS A 762 1.22 13.59 21.36
CA LYS A 762 2.22 14.36 22.11
C LYS A 762 1.96 15.86 22.05
N LEU A 763 1.41 16.36 20.95
CA LEU A 763 0.99 17.75 20.84
C LEU A 763 -0.18 18.06 21.78
N ALA A 764 -1.18 17.19 21.86
CA ALA A 764 -2.31 17.36 22.77
C ALA A 764 -1.85 17.38 24.24
N LEU A 765 -0.92 16.50 24.62
CA LEU A 765 -0.28 16.52 25.95
C LEU A 765 0.45 17.85 26.21
N ALA A 766 1.21 18.35 25.24
CA ALA A 766 1.94 19.60 25.35
C ALA A 766 1.00 20.83 25.45
N LEU A 767 -0.19 20.77 24.85
CA LEU A 767 -1.26 21.76 24.96
C LEU A 767 -2.06 21.66 26.28
N GLY A 768 -1.76 20.66 27.13
CA GLY A 768 -2.42 20.49 28.42
C GLY A 768 -3.73 19.72 28.37
N ALA A 769 -3.93 18.86 27.38
CA ALA A 769 -5.09 17.96 27.33
C ALA A 769 -5.23 17.17 28.66
N PRO A 770 -6.45 16.97 29.19
CA PRO A 770 -6.67 16.27 30.45
C PRO A 770 -6.57 14.73 30.28
N ILE A 771 -5.44 14.27 29.76
CA ILE A 771 -5.14 12.86 29.51
C ILE A 771 -3.78 12.49 30.09
N GLU A 772 -3.59 11.20 30.36
CA GLU A 772 -2.29 10.60 30.68
C GLU A 772 -2.09 9.37 29.78
N ASP A 773 -0.92 9.25 29.16
CA ASP A 773 -0.57 8.09 28.34
C ASP A 773 -0.23 6.90 29.26
N VAL A 774 -1.03 5.82 29.17
CA VAL A 774 -0.84 4.60 29.99
C VAL A 774 0.34 3.73 29.52
N LEU A 775 0.91 4.03 28.35
CA LEU A 775 2.02 3.30 27.76
C LEU A 775 3.37 3.96 28.03
N SER A 776 3.39 4.97 28.89
CA SER A 776 4.59 5.71 29.25
C SER A 776 4.77 5.79 30.77
N ASN A 777 6.02 5.71 31.23
CA ASN A 777 6.39 5.97 32.61
C ASN A 777 7.33 7.18 32.66
N ALA A 778 6.93 8.25 33.34
CA ALA A 778 7.72 9.48 33.46
C ALA A 778 8.25 9.97 32.07
N ASP A 779 7.37 10.07 31.09
CA ASP A 779 7.64 10.48 29.70
C ASP A 779 8.53 9.53 28.89
N ARG A 780 8.76 8.32 29.37
CA ARG A 780 9.46 7.28 28.58
C ARG A 780 8.52 6.14 28.25
N PRO A 781 8.55 5.64 27.00
CA PRO A 781 7.78 4.46 26.60
C PRO A 781 8.09 3.26 27.53
N LEU A 782 7.10 2.39 27.73
CA LEU A 782 7.31 1.12 28.42
C LEU A 782 8.40 0.29 27.69
N PRO A 783 9.19 -0.52 28.40
CA PRO A 783 10.13 -1.45 27.76
C PRO A 783 9.43 -2.37 26.75
N SER A 784 10.07 -2.69 25.64
CA SER A 784 9.51 -3.58 24.61
C SER A 784 9.24 -5.01 25.11
N THR A 785 9.85 -5.42 26.22
CA THR A 785 9.53 -6.67 26.92
C THR A 785 8.20 -6.61 27.70
N ASP A 786 7.72 -5.42 28.02
CA ASP A 786 6.51 -5.20 28.81
C ASP A 786 5.31 -4.78 27.98
N PHE A 787 5.59 -4.05 26.88
CA PHE A 787 4.61 -3.63 25.88
C PHE A 787 5.26 -3.47 24.51
N PHE A 788 4.75 -4.22 23.52
CA PHE A 788 5.24 -4.13 22.14
C PHE A 788 4.16 -4.59 21.17
N ILE A 789 3.69 -3.69 20.30
CA ILE A 789 2.70 -3.96 19.26
C ILE A 789 3.20 -3.32 17.96
N PRO A 790 3.96 -4.05 17.16
CA PRO A 790 4.58 -3.53 15.95
C PRO A 790 3.63 -3.67 14.74
N GLY A 791 2.72 -2.73 14.57
CA GLY A 791 1.77 -2.74 13.46
C GLY A 791 0.81 -3.93 13.52
N ALA A 792 -0.24 -3.82 14.32
CA ALA A 792 -1.28 -4.85 14.47
C ALA A 792 -2.69 -4.22 14.46
N LEU A 793 -3.71 -5.03 14.21
CA LEU A 793 -5.11 -4.63 14.33
C LEU A 793 -5.64 -5.01 15.70
N LEU A 794 -6.18 -4.02 16.40
CA LEU A 794 -6.80 -4.17 17.70
C LEU A 794 -8.29 -3.86 17.64
N ALA A 795 -9.10 -4.65 18.33
CA ALA A 795 -10.50 -4.31 18.52
C ALA A 795 -10.66 -3.09 19.42
N MET A 796 -11.58 -2.20 19.07
CA MET A 796 -11.93 -0.99 19.83
C MET A 796 -13.45 -0.90 19.98
N ASP A 797 -13.92 -0.68 21.21
CA ASP A 797 -15.32 -0.43 21.50
C ASP A 797 -15.62 1.07 21.32
N VAL A 798 -16.66 1.37 20.55
CA VAL A 798 -17.05 2.71 20.13
C VAL A 798 -18.42 3.06 20.70
N ASP A 799 -18.63 4.28 21.17
CA ASP A 799 -19.95 4.78 21.56
C ASP A 799 -20.64 5.48 20.37
N PRO A 800 -21.58 4.84 19.69
CA PRO A 800 -22.24 5.43 18.51
C PRO A 800 -23.10 6.67 18.84
N ALA A 801 -23.34 6.98 20.11
CA ALA A 801 -24.04 8.19 20.54
C ALA A 801 -23.12 9.43 20.55
N GLU A 802 -21.81 9.25 20.59
CA GLU A 802 -20.85 10.33 20.55
C GLU A 802 -20.64 10.86 19.13
N PRO A 803 -20.62 12.19 18.90
CA PRO A 803 -20.53 12.75 17.55
C PRO A 803 -19.31 12.30 16.76
N LEU A 804 -18.17 12.05 17.41
CA LEU A 804 -16.98 11.51 16.75
C LEU A 804 -17.19 10.10 16.19
N ALA A 805 -18.17 9.37 16.70
CA ALA A 805 -18.45 7.99 16.34
C ALA A 805 -19.70 7.82 15.45
N TYR A 806 -20.36 8.89 15.01
CA TYR A 806 -21.54 8.80 14.17
C TYR A 806 -21.28 7.97 12.89
N GLY A 807 -22.23 7.08 12.59
CA GLY A 807 -22.15 6.17 11.47
C GLY A 807 -21.20 4.98 11.65
N LEU A 808 -20.50 4.87 12.79
CA LEU A 808 -19.65 3.73 13.11
C LEU A 808 -20.43 2.62 13.84
N PRO A 809 -20.02 1.34 13.70
CA PRO A 809 -20.54 0.27 14.54
C PRO A 809 -20.02 0.41 15.98
N ALA A 810 -20.68 -0.26 16.94
CA ALA A 810 -20.26 -0.25 18.34
C ALA A 810 -18.88 -0.89 18.59
N ARG A 811 -18.34 -1.60 17.64
CA ARG A 811 -16.99 -2.20 17.66
C ARG A 811 -16.37 -2.19 16.27
N LEU A 812 -15.11 -1.82 16.19
CA LEU A 812 -14.32 -1.87 14.96
C LEU A 812 -12.87 -2.23 15.26
N ASP A 813 -12.13 -2.60 14.21
CA ASP A 813 -10.70 -2.86 14.29
C ASP A 813 -9.93 -1.60 13.87
N VAL A 814 -8.87 -1.27 14.63
CA VAL A 814 -8.01 -0.11 14.39
C VAL A 814 -6.56 -0.55 14.28
N PHE A 815 -5.83 0.13 13.43
CA PHE A 815 -4.39 -0.09 13.33
C PHE A 815 -3.65 0.56 14.50
N PHE A 816 -2.73 -0.20 15.09
CA PHE A 816 -1.94 0.24 16.22
C PHE A 816 -0.46 -0.05 15.95
N ASP A 817 0.35 1.00 15.92
CA ASP A 817 1.80 0.92 15.75
C ASP A 817 2.45 2.08 16.52
N GLU A 818 3.09 1.79 17.66
CA GLU A 818 3.66 2.79 18.55
C GLU A 818 2.71 3.95 18.92
N ASN A 819 1.42 3.64 18.96
CA ASN A 819 0.35 4.61 19.26
C ASN A 819 0.15 4.77 20.77
N ALA A 820 -0.84 5.60 21.17
CA ALA A 820 -1.12 5.90 22.54
C ALA A 820 -2.50 5.41 23.00
N ALA A 821 -2.62 5.18 24.30
CA ALA A 821 -3.87 4.91 25.00
C ALA A 821 -3.90 5.72 26.32
N PHE A 822 -5.07 6.14 26.75
CA PHE A 822 -5.15 7.19 27.76
C PHE A 822 -6.01 6.83 28.97
N THR A 823 -5.55 7.27 30.14
CA THR A 823 -6.43 7.63 31.25
C THR A 823 -6.93 9.05 31.04
N VAL A 824 -8.22 9.28 31.23
CA VAL A 824 -8.87 10.58 31.01
C VAL A 824 -9.28 11.18 32.33
N ARG A 825 -8.94 12.45 32.57
CA ARG A 825 -9.34 13.24 33.74
C ARG A 825 -10.67 13.93 33.48
N ASP A 826 -11.26 14.51 34.54
CA ASP A 826 -12.53 15.23 34.47
C ASP A 826 -12.51 16.35 33.42
N GLY A 827 -13.63 16.49 32.69
CA GLY A 827 -13.84 17.53 31.71
C GLY A 827 -13.68 17.08 30.23
N ALA A 828 -13.12 15.93 29.96
CA ALA A 828 -13.08 15.38 28.61
C ALA A 828 -14.07 14.20 28.44
N ARG A 829 -14.46 13.94 27.19
CA ARG A 829 -15.36 12.84 26.82
C ARG A 829 -14.60 11.76 26.05
N ILE A 830 -15.06 10.55 26.19
CA ILE A 830 -14.44 9.38 25.55
C ILE A 830 -15.40 8.84 24.50
N ALA A 831 -15.03 8.91 23.23
CA ALA A 831 -15.81 8.38 22.12
C ALA A 831 -15.49 6.90 21.83
N ALA A 832 -14.29 6.43 22.17
CA ALA A 832 -13.92 5.03 22.00
C ALA A 832 -12.89 4.58 23.05
N ARG A 833 -12.90 3.26 23.36
CA ARG A 833 -12.01 2.62 24.34
C ARG A 833 -11.49 1.28 23.82
N TYR A 834 -10.35 0.86 24.30
CA TYR A 834 -9.96 -0.54 24.20
C TYR A 834 -10.83 -1.37 25.16
N PRO A 835 -11.25 -2.60 24.77
CA PRO A 835 -12.06 -3.46 25.63
C PRO A 835 -11.38 -3.77 26.97
N ALA A 836 -12.18 -4.10 27.99
CA ALA A 836 -11.65 -4.56 29.30
C ALA A 836 -10.72 -5.77 29.19
N THR A 837 -10.93 -6.62 28.17
CA THR A 837 -10.01 -7.65 27.72
C THR A 837 -9.60 -7.30 26.30
N PRO A 838 -8.41 -6.71 26.09
CA PRO A 838 -7.95 -6.32 24.76
C PRO A 838 -7.88 -7.51 23.81
N VAL A 839 -8.30 -7.29 22.57
CA VAL A 839 -8.33 -8.32 21.51
C VAL A 839 -7.42 -7.86 20.37
N VAL A 840 -6.41 -8.67 20.09
CA VAL A 840 -5.59 -8.54 18.86
C VAL A 840 -6.35 -9.24 17.75
N SER A 841 -6.92 -8.47 16.84
CA SER A 841 -7.72 -8.98 15.72
C SER A 841 -6.85 -9.53 14.61
N SER A 842 -5.63 -9.00 14.43
CA SER A 842 -4.66 -9.46 13.45
C SER A 842 -3.26 -8.97 13.85
N GLY A 843 -2.23 -9.79 13.70
CA GLY A 843 -0.84 -9.44 13.99
C GLY A 843 -0.32 -10.03 15.30
N TRP A 844 0.61 -9.32 15.91
CA TRP A 844 1.34 -9.75 17.10
C TRP A 844 1.38 -8.64 18.16
N ALA A 845 1.28 -9.04 19.43
CA ALA A 845 1.37 -8.13 20.57
C ALA A 845 2.06 -8.80 21.77
N ILE A 846 2.84 -8.00 22.51
CA ILE A 846 3.32 -8.31 23.86
C ILE A 846 2.67 -7.29 24.81
N GLY A 847 2.09 -7.74 25.91
CA GLY A 847 1.48 -6.90 26.94
C GLY A 847 0.22 -6.14 26.54
N PRO A 848 -0.65 -6.67 25.65
CA PRO A 848 -1.86 -5.96 25.22
C PRO A 848 -2.81 -5.64 26.39
N GLU A 849 -2.73 -6.35 27.52
CA GLU A 849 -3.50 -6.08 28.73
C GLU A 849 -3.26 -4.69 29.33
N LYS A 850 -2.15 -4.01 28.98
CA LYS A 850 -1.89 -2.61 29.36
C LYS A 850 -2.92 -1.64 28.79
N LEU A 851 -3.59 -2.04 27.70
CA LEU A 851 -4.64 -1.27 27.05
C LEU A 851 -6.02 -1.43 27.70
N ALA A 852 -6.18 -2.36 28.66
CA ALA A 852 -7.48 -2.75 29.20
C ALA A 852 -8.31 -1.54 29.70
N GLY A 853 -9.43 -1.26 29.00
CA GLY A 853 -10.35 -0.15 29.34
C GLY A 853 -9.82 1.26 29.10
N ALA A 854 -8.59 1.41 28.60
CA ALA A 854 -8.00 2.71 28.30
C ALA A 854 -8.75 3.42 27.15
N ALA A 855 -8.83 4.74 27.23
CA ALA A 855 -9.43 5.54 26.17
C ALA A 855 -8.55 5.53 24.90
N ALA A 856 -9.19 5.36 23.75
CA ALA A 856 -8.57 5.40 22.44
C ALA A 856 -8.87 6.71 21.70
N VAL A 857 -10.09 7.24 21.85
CA VAL A 857 -10.53 8.49 21.20
C VAL A 857 -11.12 9.42 22.24
N VAL A 858 -10.57 10.64 22.32
CA VAL A 858 -10.92 11.62 23.35
C VAL A 858 -11.29 12.97 22.72
N ASP A 859 -12.38 13.58 23.20
CA ASP A 859 -12.79 14.96 22.94
C ASP A 859 -12.57 15.79 24.21
N ALA A 860 -11.58 16.67 24.19
CA ALA A 860 -11.19 17.50 25.29
C ALA A 860 -11.50 18.99 24.99
N PRO A 861 -12.36 19.67 25.75
CA PRO A 861 -12.61 21.09 25.57
C PRO A 861 -11.37 21.92 25.92
N MET A 862 -11.13 22.99 25.15
CA MET A 862 -10.06 23.95 25.39
C MET A 862 -10.54 25.36 25.07
N GLY A 863 -10.84 26.15 26.10
CA GLY A 863 -11.48 27.46 25.91
C GLY A 863 -12.85 27.34 25.25
N GLN A 864 -13.03 28.03 24.11
CA GLN A 864 -14.24 27.90 23.26
C GLN A 864 -14.17 26.82 22.21
N GLY A 865 -12.98 26.25 21.96
CA GLY A 865 -12.73 25.17 20.99
C GLY A 865 -12.43 23.85 21.66
N ARG A 866 -11.64 23.01 21.02
CA ARG A 866 -11.38 21.64 21.48
C ARG A 866 -10.12 21.00 20.93
N LEU A 867 -9.64 19.99 21.64
CA LEU A 867 -8.64 19.04 21.19
C LEU A 867 -9.32 17.69 20.97
N ILE A 868 -9.23 17.16 19.76
CA ILE A 868 -9.70 15.82 19.42
C ILE A 868 -8.47 14.92 19.25
N ILE A 869 -8.40 13.88 20.08
CA ILE A 869 -7.22 13.02 20.18
C ILE A 869 -7.61 11.63 19.71
N LEU A 870 -7.06 11.24 18.56
CA LEU A 870 -7.23 9.93 17.94
C LEU A 870 -5.97 9.11 18.28
N GLY A 871 -6.02 8.34 19.36
CA GLY A 871 -4.87 7.58 19.87
C GLY A 871 -4.29 6.57 18.89
N PRO A 872 -5.11 5.70 18.24
CA PRO A 872 -4.63 4.81 17.17
C PRO A 872 -4.35 5.56 15.87
N ASP A 873 -3.64 4.93 14.94
CA ASP A 873 -3.50 5.41 13.57
C ASP A 873 -4.77 5.11 12.76
N VAL A 874 -5.72 6.03 12.81
CA VAL A 874 -7.03 5.91 12.15
C VAL A 874 -6.94 6.10 10.63
N ILE A 875 -5.78 6.48 10.10
CA ILE A 875 -5.54 6.78 8.70
C ILE A 875 -4.86 5.59 8.01
N ASN A 876 -3.84 5.04 8.65
CA ASN A 876 -2.97 3.95 8.23
C ASN A 876 -2.94 3.73 6.71
N ARG A 877 -2.10 4.50 6.00
CA ARG A 877 -1.88 4.33 4.55
C ARG A 877 -3.17 4.30 3.72
N ALA A 878 -4.22 5.05 4.14
CA ALA A 878 -5.56 5.06 3.55
C ALA A 878 -6.26 3.68 3.49
N GLN A 879 -5.75 2.67 4.15
CA GLN A 879 -6.31 1.32 4.25
C GLN A 879 -7.44 1.26 5.28
N ALA A 880 -7.33 2.05 6.34
CA ALA A 880 -8.20 2.02 7.50
C ALA A 880 -9.52 2.79 7.29
N ARG A 881 -10.29 2.43 6.24
CA ARG A 881 -11.53 3.12 5.87
C ARG A 881 -12.62 3.05 6.92
N ALA A 882 -12.61 2.04 7.79
CA ALA A 882 -13.51 1.98 8.93
C ALA A 882 -13.19 3.11 9.93
N SER A 883 -11.93 3.20 10.38
CA SER A 883 -11.52 4.12 11.44
C SER A 883 -11.29 5.56 10.99
N VAL A 884 -10.97 5.82 9.70
CA VAL A 884 -10.78 7.19 9.18
C VAL A 884 -12.03 8.06 9.33
N ARG A 885 -13.20 7.46 9.48
CA ARG A 885 -14.46 8.16 9.76
C ARG A 885 -14.43 8.92 11.07
N LEU A 886 -13.61 8.49 12.04
CA LEU A 886 -13.35 9.26 13.26
C LEU A 886 -12.71 10.62 12.95
N LEU A 887 -11.74 10.64 12.02
CA LEU A 887 -11.16 11.90 11.53
C LEU A 887 -12.21 12.74 10.78
N PHE A 888 -12.94 12.14 9.83
CA PHE A 888 -13.93 12.89 9.04
C PHE A 888 -15.06 13.46 9.93
N ASN A 889 -15.52 12.70 10.91
CA ASN A 889 -16.46 13.20 11.91
C ASN A 889 -15.86 14.37 12.70
N ALA A 890 -14.59 14.28 13.10
CA ALA A 890 -13.92 15.37 13.84
C ALA A 890 -13.89 16.68 13.04
N LEU A 891 -13.67 16.60 11.70
CA LEU A 891 -13.65 17.77 10.83
C LEU A 891 -14.97 18.53 10.83
N PHE A 892 -16.11 17.82 10.80
CA PHE A 892 -17.43 18.46 10.84
C PHE A 892 -17.90 18.80 12.27
N TYR A 893 -17.63 17.89 13.22
CA TYR A 893 -18.08 18.05 14.60
C TYR A 893 -17.46 19.29 15.27
N GLY A 894 -16.18 19.54 15.06
CA GLY A 894 -15.47 20.65 15.67
C GLY A 894 -16.19 21.99 15.49
N PRO A 895 -16.43 22.45 14.27
CA PRO A 895 -17.07 23.74 13.97
C PRO A 895 -18.60 23.69 13.96
N ALA A 896 -19.24 22.53 14.13
CA ALA A 896 -20.71 22.42 14.12
C ALA A 896 -21.36 23.17 15.25
N THR A 897 -22.60 23.68 15.04
CA THR A 897 -23.36 24.39 16.02
C THR A 897 -24.62 23.63 16.43
N ALA A 898 -25.00 23.74 17.73
CA ALA A 898 -26.23 23.14 18.19
C ALA A 898 -27.43 23.69 17.41
N ALA A 899 -28.37 22.83 17.07
CA ALA A 899 -29.62 23.18 16.39
C ALA A 899 -30.77 22.37 16.98
N GLY A 900 -31.95 22.96 17.07
CA GLY A 900 -33.20 22.26 17.40
C GLY A 900 -34.11 22.25 16.19
N ILE A 901 -34.56 21.06 15.76
CA ILE A 901 -35.52 20.92 14.64
C ILE A 901 -36.93 20.74 15.23
N VAL A 902 -37.82 21.69 14.92
CA VAL A 902 -39.21 21.67 15.38
C VAL A 902 -40.13 21.20 14.27
N GLU A 903 -40.93 20.18 14.53
CA GLU A 903 -41.79 19.45 13.56
C GLU A 903 -42.84 20.33 12.87
N SER A 904 -43.20 21.45 13.48
CA SER A 904 -44.47 22.14 13.18
C SER A 904 -44.39 23.36 12.27
N VAL A 905 -43.42 23.67 11.50
CA VAL A 905 -43.48 24.78 10.48
C VAL A 905 -42.23 24.96 9.61
N GLY A 906 -41.33 24.03 9.49
CA GLY A 906 -40.14 24.24 8.63
C GLY A 906 -39.23 25.38 9.07
N ARG A 907 -39.35 25.85 10.33
CA ARG A 907 -38.47 26.88 10.91
C ARG A 907 -37.40 26.24 11.73
N ILE A 908 -36.16 26.46 11.29
CA ILE A 908 -34.97 26.03 11.98
C ILE A 908 -34.60 27.14 12.99
N ARG A 909 -34.47 26.80 14.28
CA ARG A 909 -33.91 27.66 15.28
C ARG A 909 -32.44 27.33 15.48
N ILE A 910 -31.56 28.20 15.02
CA ILE A 910 -30.10 28.11 15.28
C ILE A 910 -29.85 29.00 16.52
N GLU A 911 -29.34 28.43 17.62
CA GLU A 911 -28.92 29.23 18.78
C GLU A 911 -27.76 30.14 18.34
N GLY A 912 -27.97 31.47 18.49
CA GLY A 912 -26.97 32.52 18.19
C GLY A 912 -27.32 33.45 17.03
N GLN A 913 -28.41 33.25 16.27
CA GLN A 913 -28.88 34.22 15.29
C GLN A 913 -30.27 34.78 15.77
N VAL A 914 -30.25 36.03 16.22
CA VAL A 914 -31.45 36.87 16.39
C VAL A 914 -31.68 37.58 15.05
N HIS A 915 -32.66 37.16 14.29
CA HIS A 915 -33.29 37.98 13.25
C HIS A 915 -34.82 37.91 13.40
#